data_cd980b5b04a9b0e98937dc9915538943
#
_entry.id   cd980b5b04a9b0e98937dc9915538943
#
_cell.length_a   1.000
_cell.length_b   1.000
_cell.length_c   1.000
_cell.angle_alpha   90.00
_cell.angle_beta   90.00
_cell.angle_gamma   90.00
#
_symmetry.space_group_name_H-M   'P 1'
#
loop_
_entity.id
_entity.type
_entity.pdbx_description
1 polymer ?
#
loop_
_entity_poly.entity_id
_entity_poly.type
_entity_poly.pdbx_seq_one_letter_code
_entity_poly.pdbx_strand_id
1 'polypeptide(L)'
;MKKQSKKNCGVKNRFIDFHDNLVLMEDRSVYAIFGIPSAMVSQIDEEGRATLKDYTAGAFNKLVLNKNYELYRYAMDLNLLPMFETLSKDFSEDTQDLAIEICNTVLSNLEDSFEYQFDYKYYLVVPLRTAKVSTDLKASFDAGLTDLKESVSQFFSRTLDYPVNWYEEFETIAQDMSLNLSYLSPKRLSVSETIFVALHPYLRGLTIKKDFEVNQVKNSIINFERPIDVEAGHVISQNDQSTAYSKNLPVVYFPKNIASLHFLELLNNFTFPIDVSIKAYFEPTKGSLAITGQNNRASKRFKNTIIEADDADSGQKNSVMEAKYLSDDLKKAVDAKQNIISCFFVLTPFSKDLEELERRVNQLMEFCAQHQIELGVARTQQASLFFENFPCQDKVTGHKNYRQVSTVETFCEHLFFVDTRLGERVGFLLGRLDQQIGSWRGDIQAAIDSSNNLVFTNPFLANKQNVKNKVTNNLHFGIVGETGGGKSFLAKLLFIYCSLIKSRVLYIDPKAEMRKQFEKVREKYLKENIFSEVINYINSINFVTLDPNDSKNAGALDPFNFCAKPADCADLAESMVAQLINSENNENLDFFASFKPAIDLFIEKRSKGESVGMNSVFRHLTKDPDESVAKTANYLLAMSNDSMLSLSFSEGSNDSVKLDSRITVAEIKGLDLPSEGMAPTRAQKKSLVVMYALGYFCIEFGSKDKKETIEFFDEAWFFKTTPVGRQVLKRMKRVGRSENNALGLITQSVKDFESEDDDTSFGKIFAFTTPNKIDETLKFMRVPITKFSKAWFKNCTMGQCVALDIFGKTARLSVECPYDGLMPLLETVQSELVSTDNRI
;
A
#
# COMPACT_ATOMS: atom_id res chain seq x y z
N MET A 1 24.18 50.65 -10.19
CA MET A 1 23.21 49.65 -9.73
C MET A 1 21.84 50.34 -9.63
N LYS A 2 20.97 50.15 -10.64
CA LYS A 2 19.59 50.64 -10.62
C LYS A 2 18.77 49.65 -9.84
N LYS A 3 18.16 50.07 -8.71
CA LYS A 3 17.14 49.32 -8.01
C LYS A 3 16.00 49.04 -9.00
N GLN A 4 15.88 47.81 -9.48
CA GLN A 4 14.66 47.37 -10.14
C GLN A 4 13.54 47.43 -9.11
N SER A 5 12.51 48.22 -9.38
CA SER A 5 11.33 48.30 -8.57
C SER A 5 10.64 46.94 -8.63
N LYS A 6 10.58 46.21 -7.49
CA LYS A 6 9.75 45.04 -7.33
C LYS A 6 8.31 45.45 -7.66
N LYS A 7 7.75 44.98 -8.78
CA LYS A 7 6.33 45.07 -9.06
C LYS A 7 5.61 44.02 -8.23
N ASN A 8 5.12 44.42 -7.08
CA ASN A 8 4.11 43.61 -6.39
C ASN A 8 2.87 43.54 -7.30
N CYS A 9 2.63 42.37 -7.89
CA CYS A 9 1.37 42.11 -8.53
C CYS A 9 0.35 41.80 -7.43
N GLY A 10 -0.33 42.81 -6.93
CA GLY A 10 -1.48 42.62 -6.04
C GLY A 10 -2.56 41.83 -6.78
N VAL A 11 -2.79 40.61 -6.38
CA VAL A 11 -3.86 39.80 -6.93
C VAL A 11 -5.10 40.06 -6.12
N LYS A 12 -6.10 40.54 -6.77
CA LYS A 12 -7.41 40.63 -6.18
C LYS A 12 -8.03 39.25 -6.07
N ASN A 13 -8.25 38.81 -4.84
CA ASN A 13 -9.01 37.61 -4.60
C ASN A 13 -10.45 37.79 -5.12
N ARG A 14 -10.92 36.80 -5.91
CA ARG A 14 -12.26 36.82 -6.51
C ARG A 14 -13.28 36.01 -5.71
N PHE A 15 -12.87 35.38 -4.60
CA PHE A 15 -13.76 34.66 -3.71
C PHE A 15 -14.54 35.64 -2.83
N ILE A 16 -15.87 35.48 -2.76
CA ILE A 16 -16.75 36.31 -1.93
C ILE A 16 -17.12 35.58 -0.64
N ASP A 17 -17.56 34.31 -0.75
CA ASP A 17 -18.02 33.53 0.38
C ASP A 17 -17.86 32.04 0.14
N PHE A 18 -17.87 31.27 1.24
CA PHE A 18 -17.77 29.81 1.26
C PHE A 18 -18.85 29.23 2.17
N HIS A 19 -19.54 28.21 1.68
CA HIS A 19 -20.50 27.42 2.46
C HIS A 19 -20.31 25.94 2.15
N ASP A 20 -19.89 25.14 3.14
CA ASP A 20 -19.46 23.75 2.94
C ASP A 20 -18.51 23.64 1.74
N ASN A 21 -18.86 22.84 0.75
CA ASN A 21 -18.10 22.67 -0.48
C ASN A 21 -18.49 23.63 -1.61
N LEU A 22 -19.29 24.66 -1.31
CA LEU A 22 -19.71 25.70 -2.25
C LEU A 22 -18.86 26.95 -2.15
N VAL A 23 -18.58 27.55 -3.30
CA VAL A 23 -17.76 28.76 -3.44
C VAL A 23 -18.52 29.79 -4.25
N LEU A 24 -18.77 30.99 -3.69
CA LEU A 24 -19.34 32.14 -4.38
C LEU A 24 -18.23 33.06 -4.90
N MET A 25 -18.26 33.36 -6.18
CA MET A 25 -17.30 34.22 -6.85
C MET A 25 -17.83 35.65 -7.02
N GLU A 26 -16.90 36.61 -7.26
CA GLU A 26 -17.20 38.03 -7.48
C GLU A 26 -18.16 38.28 -8.67
N ASP A 27 -18.16 37.41 -9.68
CA ASP A 27 -19.05 37.47 -10.84
C ASP A 27 -20.40 36.74 -10.61
N ARG A 28 -20.72 36.40 -9.36
CA ARG A 28 -21.92 35.66 -8.93
C ARG A 28 -21.97 34.19 -9.41
N SER A 29 -20.91 33.67 -10.00
CA SER A 29 -20.83 32.25 -10.29
C SER A 29 -20.66 31.46 -9.01
N VAL A 30 -21.30 30.29 -8.93
CA VAL A 30 -21.17 29.35 -7.81
C VAL A 30 -20.54 28.07 -8.32
N TYR A 31 -19.54 27.60 -7.58
CA TYR A 31 -18.85 26.35 -7.87
C TYR A 31 -19.02 25.38 -6.70
N ALA A 32 -19.04 24.09 -7.00
CA ALA A 32 -18.90 23.04 -6.01
C ALA A 32 -17.50 22.40 -6.13
N ILE A 33 -16.82 22.25 -5.00
CA ILE A 33 -15.56 21.53 -4.90
C ILE A 33 -15.79 20.19 -4.22
N PHE A 34 -15.42 19.09 -4.88
CA PHE A 34 -15.52 17.74 -4.36
C PHE A 34 -14.13 17.15 -4.20
N GLY A 35 -13.88 16.53 -3.05
CA GLY A 35 -12.72 15.63 -2.88
C GLY A 35 -13.03 14.29 -3.54
N ILE A 36 -12.16 13.82 -4.42
CA ILE A 36 -12.32 12.53 -5.10
C ILE A 36 -11.27 11.56 -4.50
N PRO A 37 -11.71 10.47 -3.85
CA PRO A 37 -10.78 9.47 -3.36
C PRO A 37 -10.09 8.77 -4.53
N SER A 38 -8.80 8.55 -4.43
CA SER A 38 -8.09 7.73 -5.41
C SER A 38 -8.52 6.26 -5.30
N ALA A 39 -8.77 5.63 -6.43
CA ALA A 39 -8.97 4.19 -6.53
C ALA A 39 -7.62 3.47 -6.46
N MET A 40 -7.49 2.54 -5.53
CA MET A 40 -6.27 1.74 -5.43
C MET A 40 -6.25 0.65 -6.50
N VAL A 41 -5.14 0.55 -7.24
CA VAL A 41 -4.90 -0.50 -8.23
C VAL A 41 -3.64 -1.28 -7.88
N SER A 42 -3.58 -2.53 -8.32
CA SER A 42 -2.33 -3.29 -8.29
C SER A 42 -1.36 -2.74 -9.34
N GLN A 43 -0.05 -2.87 -9.08
CA GLN A 43 0.98 -2.28 -9.95
C GLN A 43 0.90 -2.81 -11.38
N ILE A 44 0.56 -4.09 -11.56
CA ILE A 44 0.35 -4.72 -12.86
C ILE A 44 -1.11 -5.15 -12.98
N ASP A 45 -2.00 -4.21 -13.27
CA ASP A 45 -3.45 -4.43 -13.40
C ASP A 45 -4.03 -3.53 -14.50
N GLU A 46 -3.78 -3.90 -15.75
CA GLU A 46 -4.26 -3.15 -16.92
C GLU A 46 -5.80 -3.22 -17.06
N GLU A 47 -6.42 -4.33 -16.68
CA GLU A 47 -7.88 -4.49 -16.74
C GLU A 47 -8.57 -3.59 -15.72
N GLY A 48 -8.04 -3.54 -14.49
CA GLY A 48 -8.53 -2.63 -13.44
C GLY A 48 -8.40 -1.17 -13.85
N ARG A 49 -7.26 -0.78 -14.46
CA ARG A 49 -7.06 0.58 -15.01
C ARG A 49 -8.04 0.90 -16.13
N ALA A 50 -8.25 -0.01 -17.08
CA ALA A 50 -9.20 0.16 -18.15
C ALA A 50 -10.63 0.35 -17.62
N THR A 51 -11.06 -0.45 -16.67
CA THR A 51 -12.37 -0.34 -16.03
C THR A 51 -12.57 1.01 -15.34
N LEU A 52 -11.57 1.47 -14.57
CA LEU A 52 -11.63 2.76 -13.88
C LEU A 52 -11.66 3.94 -14.85
N LYS A 53 -10.92 3.84 -15.96
CA LYS A 53 -10.94 4.80 -17.05
C LYS A 53 -12.34 4.94 -17.65
N ASP A 54 -13.01 3.82 -17.94
CA ASP A 54 -14.36 3.82 -18.51
C ASP A 54 -15.40 4.41 -17.53
N TYR A 55 -15.30 4.09 -16.24
CA TYR A 55 -16.15 4.72 -15.21
C TYR A 55 -15.91 6.22 -15.10
N THR A 56 -14.65 6.66 -15.18
CA THR A 56 -14.31 8.10 -15.15
C THR A 56 -14.85 8.81 -16.38
N ALA A 57 -14.73 8.22 -17.56
CA ALA A 57 -15.30 8.77 -18.80
C ALA A 57 -16.83 8.87 -18.72
N GLY A 58 -17.49 7.85 -18.19
CA GLY A 58 -18.93 7.85 -17.94
C GLY A 58 -19.36 8.97 -16.98
N ALA A 59 -18.58 9.23 -15.93
CA ALA A 59 -18.84 10.32 -14.99
C ALA A 59 -18.63 11.70 -15.63
N PHE A 60 -17.54 11.89 -16.37
CA PHE A 60 -17.26 13.19 -17.04
C PHE A 60 -18.28 13.50 -18.13
N ASN A 61 -18.75 12.51 -18.88
CA ASN A 61 -19.80 12.70 -19.88
C ASN A 61 -21.11 13.26 -19.27
N LYS A 62 -21.40 13.01 -17.99
CA LYS A 62 -22.56 13.60 -17.30
C LYS A 62 -22.42 15.10 -17.01
N LEU A 63 -21.18 15.63 -17.02
CA LEU A 63 -20.90 17.04 -16.78
C LEU A 63 -21.09 17.93 -18.02
N VAL A 64 -21.51 17.40 -19.15
CA VAL A 64 -21.70 18.16 -20.41
C VAL A 64 -22.63 19.37 -20.25
N LEU A 65 -23.64 19.29 -19.39
CA LEU A 65 -24.56 20.38 -19.11
C LEU A 65 -23.92 21.53 -18.32
N ASN A 66 -22.85 21.24 -17.56
CA ASN A 66 -22.09 22.25 -16.83
C ASN A 66 -21.10 23.01 -17.71
N LYS A 67 -20.89 22.57 -18.96
CA LYS A 67 -20.02 23.15 -20.00
C LYS A 67 -18.52 22.98 -19.71
N ASN A 68 -18.08 23.07 -18.48
CA ASN A 68 -16.70 22.94 -18.06
C ASN A 68 -16.60 22.32 -16.67
N TYR A 69 -15.41 21.80 -16.36
CA TYR A 69 -15.01 21.36 -15.04
C TYR A 69 -13.49 21.49 -14.90
N GLU A 70 -13.02 21.44 -13.65
CA GLU A 70 -11.61 21.56 -13.35
C GLU A 70 -11.19 20.38 -12.49
N LEU A 71 -9.97 19.88 -12.72
CA LEU A 71 -9.37 18.79 -11.97
C LEU A 71 -8.07 19.27 -11.34
N TYR A 72 -7.89 18.95 -10.07
CA TYR A 72 -6.69 19.25 -9.34
C TYR A 72 -6.13 18.00 -8.69
N ARG A 73 -4.82 17.80 -8.84
CA ARG A 73 -4.02 16.83 -8.12
C ARG A 73 -3.00 17.61 -7.32
N TYR A 74 -3.20 17.68 -6.01
CA TYR A 74 -2.35 18.43 -5.11
C TYR A 74 -1.49 17.49 -4.25
N ALA A 75 -0.21 17.79 -4.17
CA ALA A 75 0.71 17.17 -3.23
C ALA A 75 0.47 17.77 -1.84
N MET A 76 -0.18 17.01 -0.98
CA MET A 76 -0.54 17.43 0.37
C MET A 76 0.40 16.82 1.38
N ASP A 77 0.80 17.57 2.40
CA ASP A 77 1.67 17.09 3.47
C ASP A 77 1.12 15.80 4.11
N LEU A 78 1.94 14.76 4.13
CA LEU A 78 1.64 13.49 4.76
C LEU A 78 1.99 13.57 6.24
N ASN A 79 1.03 14.02 7.06
CA ASN A 79 1.22 14.06 8.49
C ASN A 79 1.15 12.66 9.10
N LEU A 80 2.29 12.08 9.43
CA LEU A 80 2.40 10.75 10.03
C LEU A 80 2.13 10.75 11.55
N LEU A 81 2.20 11.89 12.23
CA LEU A 81 1.98 11.97 13.68
C LEU A 81 0.66 11.36 14.15
N PRO A 82 -0.52 11.70 13.58
CA PRO A 82 -1.78 11.10 14.00
C PRO A 82 -1.85 9.59 13.77
N MET A 83 -1.11 9.09 12.76
CA MET A 83 -0.99 7.65 12.50
C MET A 83 -0.19 6.99 13.63
N PHE A 84 0.95 7.53 14.02
CA PHE A 84 1.77 7.01 15.11
C PHE A 84 1.12 7.20 16.48
N GLU A 85 0.40 8.29 16.71
CA GLU A 85 -0.45 8.47 17.91
C GLU A 85 -1.55 7.41 18.01
N THR A 86 -2.10 6.99 16.87
CA THR A 86 -3.08 5.91 16.83
C THR A 86 -2.42 4.56 17.11
N LEU A 87 -1.26 4.30 16.50
CA LEU A 87 -0.49 3.08 16.69
C LEU A 87 0.04 2.94 18.12
N SER A 88 0.46 4.04 18.76
CA SER A 88 1.02 4.03 20.12
C SER A 88 0.06 3.53 21.19
N LYS A 89 -1.26 3.61 20.94
CA LYS A 89 -2.28 3.06 21.85
C LYS A 89 -2.21 1.53 21.95
N ASP A 90 -1.66 0.89 20.91
CA ASP A 90 -1.48 -0.56 20.84
C ASP A 90 -0.09 -0.99 21.34
N PHE A 91 0.84 -0.08 21.69
CA PHE A 91 2.17 -0.44 22.19
C PHE A 91 2.12 -1.18 23.52
N SER A 92 2.99 -2.17 23.67
CA SER A 92 3.12 -2.94 24.90
C SER A 92 4.11 -2.24 25.85
N GLU A 93 3.78 -2.17 27.15
CA GLU A 93 4.57 -1.45 28.17
C GLU A 93 6.03 -1.94 28.28
N ASP A 94 6.27 -3.23 28.05
CA ASP A 94 7.59 -3.85 28.14
C ASP A 94 8.51 -3.58 26.94
N THR A 95 7.95 -3.07 25.82
CA THR A 95 8.69 -2.81 24.57
C THR A 95 8.38 -1.44 23.96
N GLN A 96 7.64 -0.58 24.67
CA GLN A 96 7.21 0.72 24.15
C GLN A 96 8.37 1.66 23.81
N ASP A 97 9.47 1.61 24.58
CA ASP A 97 10.62 2.50 24.34
C ASP A 97 11.21 2.28 22.94
N LEU A 98 11.39 1.00 22.56
CA LEU A 98 11.83 0.67 21.20
C LEU A 98 10.80 1.06 20.13
N ALA A 99 9.51 0.85 20.42
CA ALA A 99 8.44 1.22 19.49
C ALA A 99 8.39 2.72 19.22
N ILE A 100 8.54 3.54 20.25
CA ILE A 100 8.60 5.01 20.16
C ILE A 100 9.84 5.44 19.36
N GLU A 101 11.00 4.83 19.66
CA GLU A 101 12.25 5.19 19.01
C GLU A 101 12.21 4.86 17.50
N ILE A 102 11.64 3.73 17.11
CA ILE A 102 11.41 3.40 15.69
C ILE A 102 10.51 4.46 15.02
N CYS A 103 9.40 4.85 15.67
CA CYS A 103 8.51 5.87 15.10
C CYS A 103 9.19 7.24 14.98
N ASN A 104 9.98 7.65 15.99
CA ASN A 104 10.74 8.90 15.96
C ASN A 104 11.81 8.88 14.88
N THR A 105 12.51 7.77 14.73
CA THR A 105 13.52 7.60 13.68
C THR A 105 12.90 7.68 12.29
N VAL A 106 11.72 7.07 12.09
CA VAL A 106 10.99 7.21 10.82
C VAL A 106 10.68 8.67 10.53
N LEU A 107 10.19 9.42 11.51
CA LEU A 107 9.88 10.85 11.33
C LEU A 107 11.15 11.65 10.99
N SER A 108 12.24 11.44 11.74
CA SER A 108 13.52 12.14 11.51
C SER A 108 14.13 11.79 10.15
N ASN A 109 14.21 10.51 9.81
CA ASN A 109 14.77 10.07 8.52
C ASN A 109 13.99 10.61 7.32
N LEU A 110 12.67 10.73 7.47
CA LEU A 110 11.84 11.29 6.42
C LEU A 110 11.99 12.82 6.30
N GLU A 111 12.20 13.53 7.41
CA GLU A 111 12.53 14.97 7.39
C GLU A 111 13.90 15.22 6.77
N ASP A 112 14.88 14.37 7.05
CA ASP A 112 16.24 14.49 6.53
C ASP A 112 16.36 14.06 5.05
N SER A 113 15.63 13.01 4.65
CA SER A 113 15.75 12.46 3.29
C SER A 113 14.91 13.18 2.25
N PHE A 114 13.81 13.80 2.67
CA PHE A 114 12.87 14.48 1.77
C PHE A 114 12.50 15.83 2.37
N GLU A 115 12.70 16.87 1.58
CA GLU A 115 12.26 18.23 1.92
C GLU A 115 10.76 18.28 2.25
N TYR A 116 9.98 17.36 1.70
CA TYR A 116 8.53 17.35 1.80
C TYR A 116 7.96 15.94 1.63
N GLN A 117 7.36 15.39 2.68
CA GLN A 117 6.60 14.15 2.62
C GLN A 117 5.17 14.45 2.18
N PHE A 118 4.72 13.83 1.13
CA PHE A 118 3.41 14.16 0.55
C PHE A 118 2.64 12.94 0.09
N ASP A 119 1.32 13.13 0.03
CA ASP A 119 0.36 12.24 -0.59
C ASP A 119 -0.51 13.04 -1.56
N TYR A 120 -0.83 12.46 -2.71
CA TYR A 120 -1.65 13.16 -3.69
C TYR A 120 -3.13 13.07 -3.35
N LYS A 121 -3.80 14.25 -3.38
CA LYS A 121 -5.24 14.36 -3.25
C LYS A 121 -5.84 14.94 -4.50
N TYR A 122 -6.99 14.41 -4.87
CA TYR A 122 -7.69 14.81 -6.08
C TYR A 122 -8.94 15.60 -5.75
N TYR A 123 -9.16 16.67 -6.50
CA TYR A 123 -10.32 17.53 -6.38
C TYR A 123 -10.96 17.75 -7.74
N LEU A 124 -12.30 17.73 -7.75
CA LEU A 124 -13.12 18.06 -8.90
C LEU A 124 -13.90 19.34 -8.58
N VAL A 125 -13.75 20.34 -9.42
CA VAL A 125 -14.45 21.63 -9.32
C VAL A 125 -15.43 21.75 -10.47
N VAL A 126 -16.70 22.01 -10.16
CA VAL A 126 -17.77 22.08 -11.16
C VAL A 126 -18.58 23.36 -10.96
N PRO A 127 -18.76 24.17 -12.01
CA PRO A 127 -19.65 25.32 -11.94
C PRO A 127 -21.09 24.84 -11.84
N LEU A 128 -21.83 25.35 -10.85
CA LEU A 128 -23.23 25.06 -10.65
C LEU A 128 -24.09 26.08 -11.43
N ARG A 129 -25.12 25.58 -12.11
CA ARG A 129 -26.02 26.41 -12.90
C ARG A 129 -27.43 26.13 -12.47
N THR A 130 -28.18 27.16 -12.14
CA THR A 130 -29.58 27.02 -11.84
C THR A 130 -30.35 26.64 -13.12
N ALA A 131 -31.30 25.71 -12.97
CA ALA A 131 -32.05 25.12 -14.09
C ALA A 131 -33.06 26.06 -14.78
N LYS A 132 -32.84 27.37 -14.80
CA LYS A 132 -33.64 28.29 -15.64
C LYS A 132 -33.17 28.18 -17.09
N VAL A 133 -33.26 26.99 -17.67
CA VAL A 133 -33.27 26.83 -19.13
C VAL A 133 -34.70 27.09 -19.58
N SER A 134 -35.04 28.36 -19.86
CA SER A 134 -36.26 28.64 -20.60
C SER A 134 -36.05 28.07 -22.02
N THR A 135 -36.92 27.15 -22.41
CA THR A 135 -37.02 26.60 -23.77
C THR A 135 -37.55 27.65 -24.78
N ASP A 136 -37.66 28.88 -24.37
CA ASP A 136 -38.16 29.99 -25.19
C ASP A 136 -36.98 30.84 -25.70
N LEU A 137 -36.78 30.86 -27.00
CA LEU A 137 -35.74 31.63 -27.69
C LEU A 137 -35.79 33.13 -27.34
N LYS A 138 -36.97 33.66 -26.98
CA LYS A 138 -37.20 35.04 -26.52
C LYS A 138 -36.59 35.28 -25.13
N ALA A 139 -36.77 34.33 -24.22
CA ALA A 139 -36.20 34.42 -22.88
C ALA A 139 -34.68 34.27 -22.86
N SER A 140 -34.10 33.52 -23.81
CA SER A 140 -32.64 33.44 -23.99
C SER A 140 -32.05 34.76 -24.52
N PHE A 141 -32.83 35.52 -25.30
CA PHE A 141 -32.41 36.85 -25.79
C PHE A 141 -32.52 37.91 -24.69
N ASP A 142 -33.57 37.81 -23.86
CA ASP A 142 -33.78 38.71 -22.71
C ASP A 142 -32.79 38.38 -21.56
N ALA A 143 -32.43 37.12 -21.34
CA ALA A 143 -31.35 36.73 -20.41
C ALA A 143 -30.01 37.26 -20.86
N GLY A 144 -29.66 37.18 -22.16
CA GLY A 144 -28.45 37.77 -22.72
C GLY A 144 -28.39 39.29 -22.60
N LEU A 145 -29.55 39.97 -22.71
CA LEU A 145 -29.67 41.43 -22.51
C LEU A 145 -29.64 41.80 -21.02
N THR A 146 -30.16 40.94 -20.14
CA THR A 146 -30.07 41.10 -18.69
C THR A 146 -28.66 40.90 -18.20
N ASP A 147 -27.94 39.89 -18.69
CA ASP A 147 -26.51 39.67 -18.43
C ASP A 147 -25.65 40.86 -18.90
N LEU A 148 -26.02 41.47 -20.03
CA LEU A 148 -25.31 42.64 -20.56
C LEU A 148 -25.62 43.90 -19.74
N LYS A 149 -26.88 44.08 -19.29
CA LYS A 149 -27.28 45.13 -18.36
C LYS A 149 -26.66 44.95 -16.98
N GLU A 150 -26.60 43.75 -16.47
CA GLU A 150 -25.98 43.43 -15.20
C GLU A 150 -24.45 43.66 -15.28
N SER A 151 -23.81 43.27 -16.37
CA SER A 151 -22.37 43.54 -16.60
C SER A 151 -22.05 45.04 -16.68
N VAL A 152 -22.97 45.83 -17.21
CA VAL A 152 -22.86 47.32 -17.26
C VAL A 152 -23.18 47.92 -15.88
N SER A 153 -24.16 47.38 -15.12
CA SER A 153 -24.48 47.87 -13.77
C SER A 153 -23.39 47.53 -12.75
N GLN A 154 -22.71 46.38 -12.94
CA GLN A 154 -21.56 45.99 -12.14
C GLN A 154 -20.35 46.91 -12.27
N PHE A 155 -20.25 47.61 -13.40
CA PHE A 155 -19.19 48.61 -13.61
C PHE A 155 -19.41 49.88 -12.78
N PHE A 156 -20.66 50.16 -12.35
CA PHE A 156 -21.06 51.39 -11.67
C PHE A 156 -21.46 51.27 -10.20
N SER A 157 -21.65 50.09 -9.64
CA SER A 157 -22.02 49.91 -8.22
C SER A 157 -21.01 49.09 -7.42
N ARG A 158 -20.33 49.74 -6.49
CA ARG A 158 -19.29 49.15 -5.63
C ARG A 158 -19.80 48.39 -4.38
N THR A 159 -21.10 48.18 -4.23
CA THR A 159 -21.68 47.42 -3.10
C THR A 159 -22.76 46.51 -3.64
N LEU A 160 -22.42 45.26 -3.85
CA LEU A 160 -23.37 44.21 -4.20
C LEU A 160 -23.76 43.49 -2.89
N ASP A 161 -24.97 43.71 -2.41
CA ASP A 161 -25.54 42.90 -1.33
C ASP A 161 -25.88 41.51 -1.87
N TYR A 162 -25.15 40.51 -1.41
CA TYR A 162 -25.48 39.10 -1.65
C TYR A 162 -26.50 38.65 -0.62
N PRO A 163 -27.54 37.86 -1.02
CA PRO A 163 -28.43 37.23 -0.05
C PRO A 163 -27.63 36.42 0.94
N VAL A 164 -27.91 36.52 2.21
CA VAL A 164 -27.23 35.78 3.27
C VAL A 164 -27.33 34.28 3.04
N ASN A 165 -28.41 33.82 2.41
CA ASN A 165 -28.71 32.40 2.14
C ASN A 165 -28.48 32.03 0.65
N TRP A 166 -27.47 32.60 0.00
CA TRP A 166 -27.18 32.36 -1.41
C TRP A 166 -26.98 30.87 -1.74
N TYR A 167 -26.55 30.06 -0.75
CA TYR A 167 -26.19 28.66 -0.89
C TYR A 167 -27.40 27.71 -0.96
N GLU A 168 -28.58 28.10 -0.42
CA GLU A 168 -29.77 27.22 -0.29
C GLU A 168 -30.21 26.60 -1.63
N GLU A 169 -30.21 27.38 -2.70
CA GLU A 169 -30.57 26.91 -4.04
C GLU A 169 -29.54 25.94 -4.62
N PHE A 170 -28.24 26.14 -4.28
CA PHE A 170 -27.13 25.38 -4.83
C PHE A 170 -26.82 24.11 -4.06
N GLU A 171 -27.23 24.02 -2.81
CA GLU A 171 -27.01 22.80 -2.00
C GLU A 171 -27.68 21.57 -2.61
N THR A 172 -28.95 21.72 -3.03
CA THR A 172 -29.67 20.61 -3.66
C THR A 172 -29.01 20.21 -4.98
N ILE A 173 -28.58 21.18 -5.78
CA ILE A 173 -27.92 20.93 -7.06
C ILE A 173 -26.58 20.22 -6.83
N ALA A 174 -25.81 20.62 -5.82
CA ALA A 174 -24.55 19.98 -5.47
C ALA A 174 -24.74 18.55 -4.94
N GLN A 175 -25.83 18.32 -4.20
CA GLN A 175 -26.20 16.99 -3.72
C GLN A 175 -26.58 16.06 -4.87
N ASP A 176 -27.42 16.51 -5.79
CA ASP A 176 -27.83 15.77 -6.99
C ASP A 176 -26.61 15.46 -7.88
N MET A 177 -25.68 16.41 -8.00
CA MET A 177 -24.43 16.21 -8.71
C MET A 177 -23.56 15.14 -8.05
N SER A 178 -23.44 15.14 -6.72
CA SER A 178 -22.74 14.10 -5.98
C SER A 178 -23.32 12.70 -6.25
N LEU A 179 -24.64 12.58 -6.31
CA LEU A 179 -25.32 11.33 -6.66
C LEU A 179 -25.08 10.93 -8.12
N ASN A 180 -25.11 11.87 -9.04
CA ASN A 180 -24.83 11.61 -10.46
C ASN A 180 -23.39 11.15 -10.70
N LEU A 181 -22.43 11.61 -9.90
CA LEU A 181 -21.01 11.25 -9.93
C LEU A 181 -20.66 10.12 -8.97
N SER A 182 -21.64 9.34 -8.50
CA SER A 182 -21.45 8.29 -7.47
C SER A 182 -20.35 7.30 -7.78
N TYR A 183 -20.07 6.99 -9.04
CA TYR A 183 -18.94 6.12 -9.43
C TYR A 183 -17.56 6.68 -9.03
N LEU A 184 -17.40 7.98 -8.92
CA LEU A 184 -16.20 8.64 -8.42
C LEU A 184 -16.19 8.77 -6.90
N SER A 185 -17.25 8.37 -6.21
CA SER A 185 -17.43 8.51 -4.76
C SER A 185 -17.08 9.90 -4.23
N PRO A 186 -17.63 10.99 -4.81
CA PRO A 186 -17.25 12.35 -4.46
C PRO A 186 -17.58 12.64 -2.99
N LYS A 187 -16.61 13.18 -2.25
CA LYS A 187 -16.76 13.62 -0.87
C LYS A 187 -17.07 15.12 -0.86
N ARG A 188 -18.13 15.53 -0.19
CA ARG A 188 -18.36 16.94 0.12
C ARG A 188 -17.32 17.39 1.15
N LEU A 189 -16.69 18.51 0.90
CA LEU A 189 -15.68 19.11 1.77
C LEU A 189 -16.34 19.97 2.84
N SER A 190 -15.72 20.09 3.98
CA SER A 190 -16.03 21.11 4.99
C SER A 190 -15.61 22.50 4.48
N VAL A 191 -16.11 23.55 5.11
CA VAL A 191 -15.72 24.93 4.79
C VAL A 191 -14.19 25.11 4.86
N SER A 192 -13.54 24.59 5.90
CA SER A 192 -12.07 24.66 6.06
C SER A 192 -11.31 23.92 4.96
N GLU A 193 -11.75 22.72 4.60
CA GLU A 193 -11.15 21.96 3.49
C GLU A 193 -11.34 22.70 2.16
N THR A 194 -12.51 23.27 1.91
CA THR A 194 -12.82 24.02 0.68
C THR A 194 -11.96 25.26 0.55
N ILE A 195 -11.81 26.02 1.62
CA ILE A 195 -10.93 27.18 1.69
C ILE A 195 -9.47 26.78 1.45
N PHE A 196 -9.02 25.69 2.08
CA PHE A 196 -7.66 25.22 1.90
C PHE A 196 -7.39 24.84 0.43
N VAL A 197 -8.31 24.13 -0.23
CA VAL A 197 -8.19 23.78 -1.65
C VAL A 197 -8.17 25.03 -2.54
N ALA A 198 -9.06 26.00 -2.25
CA ALA A 198 -9.14 27.24 -3.01
C ALA A 198 -7.83 28.07 -2.92
N LEU A 199 -7.14 28.02 -1.77
CA LEU A 199 -5.92 28.78 -1.53
C LEU A 199 -4.63 27.98 -1.78
N HIS A 200 -4.72 26.70 -2.04
CA HIS A 200 -3.54 25.85 -2.18
C HIS A 200 -2.44 26.42 -3.10
N PRO A 201 -2.76 27.07 -4.25
CA PRO A 201 -1.71 27.68 -5.08
C PRO A 201 -0.84 28.71 -4.34
N TYR A 202 -1.40 29.43 -3.34
CA TYR A 202 -0.64 30.36 -2.50
C TYR A 202 0.15 29.65 -1.39
N LEU A 203 -0.37 28.52 -0.91
CA LEU A 203 0.14 27.80 0.27
C LEU A 203 1.18 26.75 -0.09
N ARG A 204 1.32 26.48 -1.38
CA ARG A 204 2.19 25.43 -1.94
C ARG A 204 3.62 25.57 -1.42
N GLY A 205 4.13 24.52 -0.77
CA GLY A 205 5.48 24.45 -0.21
C GLY A 205 5.72 25.30 1.04
N LEU A 206 4.73 26.04 1.52
CA LEU A 206 4.84 26.82 2.75
C LEU A 206 4.56 25.97 3.99
N THR A 207 5.29 26.24 5.07
CA THR A 207 4.99 25.68 6.40
C THR A 207 3.77 26.40 6.97
N ILE A 208 2.70 25.65 7.32
CA ILE A 208 1.43 26.19 7.81
C ILE A 208 1.18 25.67 9.22
N LYS A 209 0.84 26.58 10.17
CA LYS A 209 0.39 26.17 11.51
C LYS A 209 -0.99 25.53 11.41
N LYS A 210 -1.16 24.38 12.09
CA LYS A 210 -2.39 23.57 12.02
C LYS A 210 -3.62 24.17 12.71
N ASP A 211 -3.46 25.19 13.56
CA ASP A 211 -4.54 25.81 14.36
C ASP A 211 -5.25 26.92 13.60
N PHE A 212 -5.82 26.57 12.44
CA PHE A 212 -6.66 27.49 11.69
C PHE A 212 -8.08 27.48 12.26
N GLU A 213 -8.47 28.48 13.05
CA GLU A 213 -9.87 28.73 13.36
C GLU A 213 -10.62 29.16 12.08
N VAL A 214 -11.61 28.36 11.68
CA VAL A 214 -12.35 28.50 10.40
C VAL A 214 -12.89 29.91 10.18
N ASN A 215 -13.37 30.59 11.22
CA ASN A 215 -13.94 31.93 11.11
C ASN A 215 -12.88 33.03 10.91
N GLN A 216 -11.71 32.88 11.55
CA GLN A 216 -10.59 33.82 11.32
C GLN A 216 -10.03 33.65 9.90
N VAL A 217 -9.97 32.41 9.43
CA VAL A 217 -9.51 32.09 8.06
C VAL A 217 -10.49 32.63 7.03
N LYS A 218 -11.79 32.45 7.19
CA LYS A 218 -12.81 32.96 6.27
C LYS A 218 -12.72 34.48 6.11
N ASN A 219 -12.60 35.21 7.22
CA ASN A 219 -12.48 36.68 7.20
C ASN A 219 -11.11 37.15 6.66
N SER A 220 -10.04 36.40 6.92
CA SER A 220 -8.71 36.73 6.40
C SER A 220 -8.56 36.44 4.91
N ILE A 221 -9.33 35.50 4.34
CA ILE A 221 -9.31 35.15 2.92
C ILE A 221 -10.03 36.18 2.07
N ILE A 222 -11.18 36.65 2.53
CA ILE A 222 -11.92 37.70 1.84
C ILE A 222 -11.05 38.97 1.73
N ASN A 223 -10.15 39.19 2.69
CA ASN A 223 -9.20 40.31 2.74
C ASN A 223 -7.76 39.91 2.38
N PHE A 224 -7.54 38.76 1.75
CA PHE A 224 -6.21 38.19 1.56
C PHE A 224 -5.50 38.88 0.39
N GLU A 225 -4.74 39.92 0.69
CA GLU A 225 -3.72 40.51 -0.19
C GLU A 225 -2.36 40.05 0.30
N ARG A 226 -1.90 38.87 -0.10
CA ARG A 226 -0.50 38.50 0.11
C ARG A 226 0.30 38.88 -1.13
N PRO A 227 1.45 39.57 -0.95
CA PRO A 227 2.33 39.86 -2.07
C PRO A 227 2.93 38.55 -2.57
N ILE A 228 2.69 38.26 -3.82
CA ILE A 228 3.42 37.20 -4.54
C ILE A 228 4.45 37.94 -5.39
N ASP A 229 5.71 37.60 -5.20
CA ASP A 229 6.74 38.06 -6.08
C ASP A 229 6.83 37.09 -7.27
N VAL A 230 6.54 37.58 -8.46
CA VAL A 230 6.72 36.85 -9.70
C VAL A 230 7.97 37.38 -10.37
N GLU A 231 9.01 36.56 -10.33
CA GLU A 231 10.22 36.82 -11.07
C GLU A 231 10.20 36.22 -12.49
N ALA A 232 11.14 36.58 -13.30
CA ALA A 232 11.25 36.02 -14.65
C ALA A 232 11.59 34.53 -14.57
N GLY A 233 10.56 33.68 -14.63
CA GLY A 233 10.71 32.25 -14.70
C GLY A 233 10.18 31.43 -13.52
N HIS A 234 9.84 32.05 -12.37
CA HIS A 234 9.27 31.34 -11.21
C HIS A 234 8.38 32.26 -10.37
N VAL A 235 7.64 31.65 -9.45
CA VAL A 235 6.76 32.32 -8.48
C VAL A 235 7.31 32.11 -7.08
N ILE A 236 7.37 33.18 -6.28
CA ILE A 236 7.81 33.15 -4.88
C ILE A 236 6.56 33.33 -4.01
N SER A 237 6.27 32.35 -3.17
CA SER A 237 5.27 32.44 -2.11
C SER A 237 5.99 32.59 -0.76
N GLN A 238 5.50 33.44 0.12
CA GLN A 238 6.15 33.72 1.39
C GLN A 238 5.12 33.91 2.50
N ASN A 239 5.40 33.37 3.68
CA ASN A 239 4.71 33.71 4.92
C ASN A 239 5.76 34.08 6.00
N ASP A 240 5.30 34.32 7.23
CA ASP A 240 6.18 34.73 8.35
C ASP A 240 7.16 33.61 8.76
N GLN A 241 6.97 32.37 8.30
CA GLN A 241 7.76 31.21 8.73
C GLN A 241 8.61 30.60 7.62
N SER A 242 8.22 30.74 6.36
CA SER A 242 8.87 30.05 5.24
C SER A 242 8.72 30.79 3.93
N THR A 243 9.63 30.49 3.01
CA THR A 243 9.56 30.88 1.60
C THR A 243 9.53 29.64 0.74
N ALA A 244 8.73 29.64 -0.32
CA ALA A 244 8.66 28.56 -1.29
C ALA A 244 8.72 29.11 -2.72
N TYR A 245 9.35 28.36 -3.59
CA TYR A 245 9.49 28.65 -5.00
C TYR A 245 8.70 27.64 -5.82
N SER A 246 7.99 28.10 -6.83
CA SER A 246 7.24 27.23 -7.74
C SER A 246 7.36 27.68 -9.19
N LYS A 247 7.19 26.76 -10.14
CA LYS A 247 7.26 27.04 -11.56
C LYS A 247 6.12 26.36 -12.29
N ASN A 248 5.32 27.12 -13.02
CA ASN A 248 4.17 26.63 -13.76
C ASN A 248 4.61 26.22 -15.17
N LEU A 249 4.47 24.94 -15.48
CA LEU A 249 4.88 24.33 -16.74
C LEU A 249 3.64 23.84 -17.48
N PRO A 250 3.11 24.59 -18.48
CA PRO A 250 1.99 24.14 -19.27
C PRO A 250 2.42 23.00 -20.21
N VAL A 251 1.57 22.01 -20.42
CA VAL A 251 1.79 20.97 -21.42
C VAL A 251 1.48 21.56 -22.81
N VAL A 252 2.47 21.54 -23.67
CA VAL A 252 2.37 22.03 -25.05
C VAL A 252 1.87 20.94 -25.98
N TYR A 253 2.36 19.70 -25.78
CA TYR A 253 2.07 18.59 -26.65
C TYR A 253 2.05 17.27 -25.89
N PHE A 254 1.07 16.42 -26.20
CA PHE A 254 1.04 15.01 -25.86
C PHE A 254 1.31 14.14 -27.09
N PRO A 255 1.89 12.93 -26.95
CA PRO A 255 2.09 12.04 -28.07
C PRO A 255 0.75 11.68 -28.74
N LYS A 256 0.76 11.40 -30.03
CA LYS A 256 -0.46 11.09 -30.80
C LYS A 256 -1.21 9.87 -30.28
N ASN A 257 -0.48 8.88 -29.82
CA ASN A 257 -1.03 7.73 -29.15
C ASN A 257 -0.80 7.86 -27.64
N ILE A 258 -1.85 8.20 -26.93
CA ILE A 258 -1.84 8.29 -25.45
C ILE A 258 -2.47 7.05 -24.80
N ALA A 259 -2.88 6.06 -25.57
CA ALA A 259 -3.40 4.81 -25.03
C ALA A 259 -2.33 4.16 -24.13
N SER A 260 -2.72 3.83 -22.91
CA SER A 260 -1.82 3.27 -21.89
C SER A 260 -0.66 4.19 -21.49
N LEU A 261 -0.71 5.49 -21.76
CA LEU A 261 0.28 6.45 -21.28
C LEU A 261 0.19 6.63 -19.77
N HIS A 262 -1.04 6.61 -19.22
CA HIS A 262 -1.32 6.78 -17.78
C HIS A 262 -0.55 7.97 -17.17
N PHE A 263 -0.65 9.12 -17.81
CA PHE A 263 0.22 10.28 -17.56
C PHE A 263 0.30 10.68 -16.08
N LEU A 264 -0.83 10.72 -15.37
CA LEU A 264 -0.83 11.11 -13.96
C LEU A 264 -0.17 10.04 -13.05
N GLU A 265 -0.23 8.76 -13.44
CA GLU A 265 0.47 7.68 -12.74
C GLU A 265 1.98 7.75 -12.98
N LEU A 266 2.42 8.12 -14.20
CA LEU A 266 3.85 8.32 -14.49
C LEU A 266 4.47 9.40 -13.60
N LEU A 267 3.71 10.43 -13.21
CA LEU A 267 4.19 11.47 -12.30
C LEU A 267 4.43 10.96 -10.86
N ASN A 268 3.97 9.77 -10.49
CA ASN A 268 4.27 9.15 -9.19
C ASN A 268 5.72 8.63 -9.11
N ASN A 269 6.45 8.57 -10.22
CA ASN A 269 7.86 8.19 -10.23
C ASN A 269 8.80 9.26 -9.65
N PHE A 270 8.30 10.47 -9.37
CA PHE A 270 9.09 11.53 -8.78
C PHE A 270 9.06 11.49 -7.25
N THR A 271 10.22 11.70 -6.64
CA THR A 271 10.38 11.79 -5.17
C THR A 271 10.06 13.17 -4.62
N PHE A 272 9.78 14.14 -5.48
CA PHE A 272 9.42 15.51 -5.13
C PHE A 272 7.99 15.84 -5.57
N PRO A 273 7.35 16.84 -4.91
CA PRO A 273 5.95 17.15 -5.17
C PRO A 273 5.75 17.86 -6.52
N ILE A 274 4.72 17.43 -7.24
CA ILE A 274 4.27 18.04 -8.50
C ILE A 274 2.76 18.19 -8.45
N ASP A 275 2.29 19.42 -8.30
CA ASP A 275 0.87 19.70 -8.46
C ASP A 275 0.47 19.68 -9.92
N VAL A 276 -0.77 19.24 -10.18
CA VAL A 276 -1.35 19.26 -11.52
C VAL A 276 -2.68 20.00 -11.46
N SER A 277 -2.85 20.98 -12.31
CA SER A 277 -4.14 21.62 -12.57
C SER A 277 -4.56 21.39 -14.01
N ILE A 278 -5.84 21.02 -14.18
CA ILE A 278 -6.42 20.72 -15.49
C ILE A 278 -7.75 21.43 -15.61
N LYS A 279 -7.94 22.20 -16.67
CA LYS A 279 -9.20 22.81 -16.99
C LYS A 279 -9.75 22.20 -18.26
N ALA A 280 -10.99 21.70 -18.20
CA ALA A 280 -11.65 21.01 -19.29
C ALA A 280 -12.94 21.72 -19.70
N TYR A 281 -13.11 21.93 -21.00
CA TYR A 281 -14.27 22.62 -21.58
C TYR A 281 -14.91 21.74 -22.64
N PHE A 282 -16.21 21.53 -22.55
CA PHE A 282 -16.96 20.84 -23.59
C PHE A 282 -17.11 21.73 -24.82
N GLU A 283 -16.67 21.24 -25.97
CA GLU A 283 -16.74 21.98 -27.23
C GLU A 283 -18.11 21.85 -27.88
N PRO A 284 -18.72 22.97 -28.31
CA PRO A 284 -19.97 22.90 -29.07
C PRO A 284 -19.73 22.20 -30.39
N THR A 285 -20.57 21.22 -30.71
CA THR A 285 -20.51 20.47 -31.97
C THR A 285 -21.34 21.06 -33.08
N LYS A 286 -22.26 21.99 -32.77
CA LYS A 286 -23.17 22.66 -33.70
C LYS A 286 -23.00 24.18 -33.66
N GLY A 287 -23.15 24.83 -34.81
CA GLY A 287 -23.03 26.29 -34.95
C GLY A 287 -21.80 26.76 -35.71
N SER A 288 -21.73 28.07 -36.04
CA SER A 288 -20.67 28.66 -36.86
C SER A 288 -19.29 28.66 -36.16
N LEU A 289 -19.26 28.69 -34.83
CA LEU A 289 -18.06 28.62 -34.01
C LEU A 289 -17.76 27.22 -33.46
N ALA A 290 -18.57 26.26 -33.84
CA ALA A 290 -18.42 24.87 -33.40
C ALA A 290 -17.10 24.27 -33.88
N ILE A 291 -16.63 23.29 -33.09
CA ILE A 291 -15.39 22.54 -33.39
C ILE A 291 -15.42 21.92 -34.79
N THR A 292 -16.59 21.45 -35.23
CA THR A 292 -16.84 20.93 -36.60
C THR A 292 -16.55 21.96 -37.68
N GLY A 293 -16.99 23.20 -37.48
CA GLY A 293 -16.75 24.31 -38.45
C GLY A 293 -15.25 24.68 -38.49
N GLN A 294 -14.59 24.67 -37.37
CA GLN A 294 -13.13 24.90 -37.26
C GLN A 294 -12.35 23.76 -37.93
N ASN A 295 -12.73 22.52 -37.64
CA ASN A 295 -12.11 21.33 -38.20
C ASN A 295 -12.27 21.24 -39.71
N ASN A 296 -13.45 21.55 -40.27
CA ASN A 296 -13.69 21.57 -41.71
C ASN A 296 -12.84 22.64 -42.42
N ARG A 297 -12.63 23.80 -41.80
CA ARG A 297 -11.73 24.83 -42.33
C ARG A 297 -10.26 24.40 -42.28
N ALA A 298 -9.83 23.75 -41.20
CA ALA A 298 -8.49 23.21 -41.09
C ALA A 298 -8.26 22.08 -42.10
N SER A 299 -9.18 21.14 -42.24
CA SER A 299 -9.10 20.04 -43.22
C SER A 299 -9.00 20.51 -44.68
N LYS A 300 -9.73 21.61 -45.04
CA LYS A 300 -9.60 22.23 -46.34
C LYS A 300 -8.19 22.82 -46.59
N ARG A 301 -7.64 23.49 -45.58
CA ARG A 301 -6.27 24.02 -45.61
C ARG A 301 -5.26 22.90 -45.79
N PHE A 302 -5.36 21.82 -45.00
CA PHE A 302 -4.46 20.69 -45.12
C PHE A 302 -4.50 20.04 -46.53
N LYS A 303 -5.70 19.89 -47.11
CA LYS A 303 -5.81 19.38 -48.50
C LYS A 303 -5.09 20.28 -49.49
N ASN A 304 -5.24 21.61 -49.39
CA ASN A 304 -4.55 22.52 -50.29
C ASN A 304 -3.04 22.46 -50.12
N THR A 305 -2.55 22.42 -48.87
CA THR A 305 -1.11 22.32 -48.57
C THR A 305 -0.53 20.98 -49.02
N ILE A 306 -1.27 19.87 -48.98
CA ILE A 306 -0.81 18.57 -49.50
C ILE A 306 -0.66 18.64 -51.00
N ILE A 307 -1.60 19.26 -51.73
CA ILE A 307 -1.53 19.44 -53.17
C ILE A 307 -0.32 20.30 -53.57
N GLU A 308 -0.10 21.39 -52.87
CA GLU A 308 1.04 22.28 -53.08
C GLU A 308 2.40 21.60 -52.70
N ALA A 309 2.42 20.72 -51.73
CA ALA A 309 3.60 19.98 -51.30
C ALA A 309 3.93 18.75 -52.20
N ASP A 310 2.95 18.23 -52.92
CA ASP A 310 3.17 17.18 -53.94
C ASP A 310 3.97 17.74 -55.12
N ASP A 311 3.84 19.03 -55.40
CA ASP A 311 4.62 19.72 -56.46
C ASP A 311 6.04 20.10 -55.99
N ALA A 312 6.35 20.07 -54.67
CA ALA A 312 7.57 20.64 -54.11
C ALA A 312 8.55 19.64 -53.44
N ASP A 313 8.30 18.34 -53.44
CA ASP A 313 9.14 17.26 -52.86
C ASP A 313 9.71 17.62 -51.46
N SER A 314 8.88 18.22 -50.60
CA SER A 314 9.29 18.77 -49.31
C SER A 314 8.90 17.82 -48.11
N GLY A 315 9.79 17.67 -47.14
CA GLY A 315 9.56 16.87 -45.92
C GLY A 315 8.38 17.34 -45.05
N GLN A 316 7.73 18.45 -45.38
CA GLN A 316 6.52 18.97 -44.74
C GLN A 316 5.26 18.10 -45.03
N LYS A 317 5.29 17.25 -46.09
CA LYS A 317 4.18 16.42 -46.51
C LYS A 317 3.67 15.49 -45.39
N ASN A 318 4.58 14.87 -44.64
CA ASN A 318 4.22 13.91 -43.61
C ASN A 318 3.47 14.54 -42.44
N SER A 319 3.93 15.68 -41.95
CA SER A 319 3.28 16.39 -40.83
C SER A 319 1.89 16.92 -41.16
N VAL A 320 1.68 17.42 -42.41
CA VAL A 320 0.37 17.88 -42.88
C VAL A 320 -0.58 16.71 -43.13
N MET A 321 -0.11 15.57 -43.62
CA MET A 321 -0.91 14.34 -43.72
C MET A 321 -1.36 13.84 -42.36
N GLU A 322 -0.48 13.82 -41.40
CA GLU A 322 -0.84 13.45 -40.01
C GLU A 322 -1.88 14.39 -39.39
N ALA A 323 -1.72 15.71 -39.56
CA ALA A 323 -2.73 16.69 -39.09
C ALA A 323 -4.09 16.48 -39.77
N LYS A 324 -4.09 16.05 -41.04
CA LYS A 324 -5.31 15.68 -41.72
C LYS A 324 -5.96 14.41 -41.17
N TYR A 325 -5.19 13.35 -40.86
CA TYR A 325 -5.72 12.15 -40.19
C TYR A 325 -6.36 12.47 -38.86
N LEU A 326 -5.72 13.26 -38.00
CA LEU A 326 -6.30 13.71 -36.73
C LEU A 326 -7.59 14.53 -36.94
N SER A 327 -7.65 15.39 -37.97
CA SER A 327 -8.84 16.11 -38.38
C SER A 327 -9.99 15.19 -38.81
N ASP A 328 -9.69 14.14 -39.56
CA ASP A 328 -10.67 13.16 -40.03
C ASP A 328 -11.16 12.27 -38.86
N ASP A 329 -10.31 11.91 -37.92
CA ASP A 329 -10.69 11.16 -36.72
C ASP A 329 -11.55 12.00 -35.76
N LEU A 330 -11.25 13.28 -35.57
CA LEU A 330 -12.12 14.19 -34.83
C LEU A 330 -13.52 14.29 -35.49
N LYS A 331 -13.59 14.31 -36.81
CA LYS A 331 -14.85 14.30 -37.54
C LYS A 331 -15.64 13.01 -37.29
N LYS A 332 -14.99 11.83 -37.37
CA LYS A 332 -15.61 10.54 -37.04
C LYS A 332 -16.17 10.52 -35.62
N ALA A 333 -15.41 11.03 -34.63
CA ALA A 333 -15.84 11.12 -33.23
C ALA A 333 -17.11 11.98 -33.08
N VAL A 334 -17.15 13.14 -33.76
CA VAL A 334 -18.34 14.02 -33.75
C VAL A 334 -19.55 13.33 -34.42
N ASP A 335 -19.33 12.66 -35.55
CA ASP A 335 -20.37 11.92 -36.27
C ASP A 335 -20.89 10.75 -35.42
N ALA A 336 -20.06 10.13 -34.61
CA ALA A 336 -20.41 9.13 -33.60
C ALA A 336 -21.06 9.71 -32.33
N LYS A 337 -21.27 11.04 -32.26
CA LYS A 337 -21.88 11.77 -31.13
C LYS A 337 -21.08 11.68 -29.83
N GLN A 338 -19.77 11.45 -29.90
CA GLN A 338 -18.89 11.54 -28.75
C GLN A 338 -18.76 12.99 -28.29
N ASN A 339 -18.65 13.21 -26.98
CA ASN A 339 -18.40 14.54 -26.43
C ASN A 339 -16.92 14.93 -26.67
N ILE A 340 -16.74 16.10 -27.25
CA ILE A 340 -15.41 16.66 -27.49
C ILE A 340 -15.12 17.68 -26.40
N ILE A 341 -13.94 17.61 -25.85
CA ILE A 341 -13.43 18.55 -24.87
C ILE A 341 -12.14 19.21 -25.37
N SER A 342 -11.93 20.41 -24.91
CA SER A 342 -10.62 21.04 -24.92
C SER A 342 -10.11 21.16 -23.50
N CYS A 343 -8.86 20.75 -23.28
CA CYS A 343 -8.25 20.74 -21.96
C CYS A 343 -6.92 21.51 -21.95
N PHE A 344 -6.55 21.96 -20.78
CA PHE A 344 -5.36 22.72 -20.52
C PHE A 344 -4.71 22.17 -19.25
N PHE A 345 -3.47 21.66 -19.36
CA PHE A 345 -2.70 21.05 -18.28
C PHE A 345 -1.57 21.97 -17.85
N VAL A 346 -1.40 22.13 -16.54
CA VAL A 346 -0.25 22.79 -15.95
C VAL A 346 0.34 21.92 -14.87
N LEU A 347 1.63 21.61 -14.96
CA LEU A 347 2.42 20.95 -13.95
C LEU A 347 3.16 22.00 -13.12
N THR A 348 3.11 21.89 -11.81
CA THR A 348 3.75 22.88 -10.93
C THR A 348 4.60 22.16 -9.88
N PRO A 349 5.89 21.88 -10.19
CA PRO A 349 6.86 21.50 -9.18
C PRO A 349 7.17 22.69 -8.26
N PHE A 350 7.50 22.41 -7.01
CA PHE A 350 7.85 23.43 -6.02
C PHE A 350 8.91 22.92 -5.04
N SER A 351 9.62 23.86 -4.40
CA SER A 351 10.66 23.62 -3.40
C SER A 351 10.81 24.82 -2.48
N LYS A 352 11.43 24.64 -1.32
CA LYS A 352 11.88 25.71 -0.42
C LYS A 352 13.18 26.36 -0.90
N ASP A 353 13.92 25.68 -1.77
CA ASP A 353 15.15 26.16 -2.38
C ASP A 353 15.01 26.37 -3.89
N LEU A 354 15.60 27.45 -4.40
CA LEU A 354 15.50 27.83 -5.82
C LEU A 354 16.34 26.92 -6.72
N GLU A 355 17.54 26.55 -6.30
CA GLU A 355 18.45 25.70 -7.10
C GLU A 355 17.84 24.31 -7.21
N GLU A 356 17.28 23.82 -6.10
CA GLU A 356 16.54 22.55 -6.07
C GLU A 356 15.30 22.59 -6.98
N LEU A 357 14.54 23.70 -6.99
CA LEU A 357 13.43 23.85 -7.93
C LEU A 357 13.89 23.73 -9.38
N GLU A 358 14.96 24.40 -9.77
CA GLU A 358 15.46 24.30 -11.15
C GLU A 358 15.95 22.88 -11.49
N ARG A 359 16.54 22.16 -10.54
CA ARG A 359 16.92 20.75 -10.71
C ARG A 359 15.68 19.87 -10.95
N ARG A 360 14.63 20.03 -10.14
CA ARG A 360 13.34 19.33 -10.28
C ARG A 360 12.67 19.61 -11.61
N VAL A 361 12.67 20.87 -12.04
CA VAL A 361 12.13 21.28 -13.34
C VAL A 361 12.86 20.59 -14.49
N ASN A 362 14.19 20.56 -14.45
CA ASN A 362 14.98 19.90 -15.49
C ASN A 362 14.72 18.40 -15.54
N GLN A 363 14.67 17.72 -14.40
CA GLN A 363 14.33 16.30 -14.31
C GLN A 363 12.92 16.00 -14.87
N LEU A 364 11.95 16.84 -14.51
CA LEU A 364 10.56 16.69 -15.02
C LEU A 364 10.49 16.90 -16.53
N MET A 365 11.17 17.90 -17.06
CA MET A 365 11.20 18.19 -18.50
C MET A 365 11.88 17.06 -19.27
N GLU A 366 13.01 16.55 -18.79
CA GLU A 366 13.72 15.43 -19.42
C GLU A 366 12.88 14.16 -19.42
N PHE A 367 12.27 13.83 -18.29
CA PHE A 367 11.36 12.68 -18.16
C PHE A 367 10.16 12.79 -19.12
N CYS A 368 9.51 13.95 -19.18
CA CYS A 368 8.40 14.18 -20.11
C CYS A 368 8.84 14.04 -21.56
N ALA A 369 10.03 14.58 -21.91
CA ALA A 369 10.58 14.46 -23.26
C ALA A 369 10.86 13.00 -23.68
N GLN A 370 11.34 12.14 -22.75
CA GLN A 370 11.52 10.70 -22.99
C GLN A 370 10.19 10.00 -23.34
N HIS A 371 9.08 10.51 -22.80
CA HIS A 371 7.72 10.01 -23.09
C HIS A 371 7.03 10.81 -24.24
N GLN A 372 7.78 11.60 -25.01
CA GLN A 372 7.28 12.43 -26.10
C GLN A 372 6.24 13.48 -25.66
N ILE A 373 6.31 13.91 -24.40
CA ILE A 373 5.48 15.00 -23.86
C ILE A 373 6.31 16.26 -23.84
N GLU A 374 5.80 17.36 -24.42
CA GLU A 374 6.50 18.64 -24.45
C GLU A 374 5.91 19.59 -23.40
N LEU A 375 6.76 20.09 -22.50
CA LEU A 375 6.42 21.10 -21.52
C LEU A 375 6.92 22.48 -21.92
N GLY A 376 6.09 23.50 -21.74
CA GLY A 376 6.45 24.89 -21.98
C GLY A 376 7.16 25.49 -20.76
N VAL A 377 8.30 26.17 -20.97
CA VAL A 377 9.01 26.87 -19.88
C VAL A 377 8.29 28.15 -19.44
N ALA A 378 7.55 28.79 -20.34
CA ALA A 378 6.62 29.90 -20.09
C ALA A 378 7.18 31.02 -19.19
N ARG A 379 8.48 31.44 -19.37
CA ARG A 379 9.20 32.40 -18.49
C ARG A 379 8.45 33.70 -18.24
N THR A 380 7.82 34.27 -19.26
CA THR A 380 7.11 35.56 -19.18
C THR A 380 5.64 35.43 -18.76
N GLN A 381 5.13 34.18 -18.69
CA GLN A 381 3.72 33.90 -18.42
C GLN A 381 3.47 33.32 -17.02
N GLN A 382 4.50 33.24 -16.16
CA GLN A 382 4.40 32.63 -14.83
C GLN A 382 3.28 33.28 -13.99
N ALA A 383 3.13 34.62 -14.05
CA ALA A 383 2.05 35.30 -13.33
C ALA A 383 0.66 34.88 -13.82
N SER A 384 0.42 34.88 -15.14
CA SER A 384 -0.88 34.53 -15.70
C SER A 384 -1.19 33.05 -15.44
N LEU A 385 -0.23 32.14 -15.63
CA LEU A 385 -0.38 30.73 -15.33
C LEU A 385 -0.66 30.47 -13.83
N PHE A 386 0.01 31.21 -12.95
CA PHE A 386 -0.24 31.11 -11.52
C PHE A 386 -1.71 31.44 -11.20
N PHE A 387 -2.26 32.54 -11.75
CA PHE A 387 -3.66 32.90 -11.49
C PHE A 387 -4.67 31.97 -12.14
N GLU A 388 -4.35 31.44 -13.31
CA GLU A 388 -5.22 30.49 -13.99
C GLU A 388 -5.23 29.10 -13.29
N ASN A 389 -4.25 28.80 -12.44
CA ASN A 389 -4.21 27.59 -11.65
C ASN A 389 -5.14 27.60 -10.43
N PHE A 390 -5.74 28.75 -10.08
CA PHE A 390 -6.71 28.79 -8.98
C PHE A 390 -8.01 28.07 -9.36
N PRO A 391 -8.60 27.34 -8.39
CA PRO A 391 -9.94 26.81 -8.54
C PRO A 391 -10.97 27.93 -8.81
N CYS A 392 -12.06 27.55 -9.48
CA CYS A 392 -13.18 28.45 -9.79
C CYS A 392 -12.84 29.61 -10.75
N GLN A 393 -11.76 29.50 -11.52
CA GLN A 393 -11.42 30.50 -12.55
C GLN A 393 -11.87 29.99 -13.92
N ASP A 394 -12.97 30.52 -14.43
CA ASP A 394 -13.66 30.01 -15.64
C ASP A 394 -12.96 30.39 -16.98
N LYS A 395 -12.05 31.35 -17.00
CA LYS A 395 -11.50 31.87 -18.25
C LYS A 395 -10.00 31.72 -18.34
N VAL A 396 -9.58 30.73 -19.13
CA VAL A 396 -8.22 30.66 -19.65
C VAL A 396 -8.10 31.64 -20.81
N THR A 397 -7.77 32.87 -20.50
CA THR A 397 -7.56 33.91 -21.52
C THR A 397 -6.10 33.98 -21.90
N GLY A 398 -5.75 33.65 -23.14
CA GLY A 398 -4.43 33.91 -23.69
C GLY A 398 -3.58 32.67 -23.99
N HIS A 399 -3.95 31.46 -23.52
CA HIS A 399 -3.12 30.25 -23.66
C HIS A 399 -3.59 29.28 -24.75
N LYS A 400 -4.04 29.79 -25.88
CA LYS A 400 -4.50 28.99 -27.04
C LYS A 400 -3.46 27.96 -27.52
N ASN A 401 -2.18 28.26 -27.31
CA ASN A 401 -1.09 27.39 -27.73
C ASN A 401 -0.91 26.13 -26.87
N TYR A 402 -1.48 26.10 -25.66
CA TYR A 402 -1.37 24.98 -24.72
C TYR A 402 -2.64 24.15 -24.68
N ARG A 403 -3.65 24.53 -25.49
CA ARG A 403 -4.94 23.86 -25.51
C ARG A 403 -4.86 22.55 -26.30
N GLN A 404 -5.24 21.45 -25.66
CA GLN A 404 -5.37 20.13 -26.25
C GLN A 404 -6.84 19.86 -26.55
N VAL A 405 -7.15 19.15 -27.66
CA VAL A 405 -8.52 18.79 -28.04
C VAL A 405 -8.61 17.27 -28.18
N SER A 406 -9.57 16.66 -27.51
CA SER A 406 -9.76 15.20 -27.55
C SER A 406 -11.22 14.82 -27.30
N THR A 407 -11.58 13.56 -27.45
CA THR A 407 -12.82 13.02 -26.88
C THR A 407 -12.68 12.87 -25.37
N VAL A 408 -13.79 12.75 -24.64
CA VAL A 408 -13.77 12.48 -23.19
C VAL A 408 -13.09 11.14 -22.91
N GLU A 409 -13.31 10.12 -23.71
CA GLU A 409 -12.70 8.80 -23.59
C GLU A 409 -11.17 8.90 -23.73
N THR A 410 -10.67 9.58 -24.76
CA THR A 410 -9.24 9.80 -24.96
C THR A 410 -8.62 10.63 -23.81
N PHE A 411 -9.33 11.63 -23.30
CA PHE A 411 -8.88 12.40 -22.15
C PHE A 411 -8.72 11.51 -20.93
N CYS A 412 -9.57 10.52 -20.71
CA CYS A 412 -9.47 9.61 -19.60
C CYS A 412 -8.28 8.63 -19.69
N GLU A 413 -7.58 8.53 -20.84
CA GLU A 413 -6.31 7.80 -20.95
C GLU A 413 -5.19 8.37 -20.05
N HIS A 414 -5.33 9.61 -19.58
CA HIS A 414 -4.42 10.19 -18.59
C HIS A 414 -4.54 9.54 -17.22
N LEU A 415 -5.53 8.70 -16.98
CA LEU A 415 -5.81 7.92 -15.78
C LEU A 415 -5.98 8.79 -14.52
N PHE A 416 -7.15 9.40 -14.40
CA PHE A 416 -7.53 10.23 -13.26
C PHE A 416 -7.95 9.41 -12.05
N PHE A 417 -7.66 9.92 -10.86
CA PHE A 417 -8.10 9.38 -9.57
C PHE A 417 -7.63 7.95 -9.29
N VAL A 418 -6.54 7.55 -9.90
CA VAL A 418 -5.96 6.21 -9.72
C VAL A 418 -4.60 6.34 -9.04
N ASP A 419 -4.33 5.41 -8.13
CA ASP A 419 -3.09 5.39 -7.38
C ASP A 419 -2.65 3.94 -7.14
N THR A 420 -1.37 3.68 -7.33
CA THR A 420 -0.76 2.40 -6.99
C THR A 420 -0.29 2.48 -5.54
N ARG A 421 -1.01 1.82 -4.65
CA ARG A 421 -0.70 1.78 -3.22
C ARG A 421 -0.65 0.36 -2.71
N LEU A 422 0.12 0.17 -1.65
CA LEU A 422 0.25 -1.07 -0.93
C LEU A 422 0.30 -0.79 0.58
N GLY A 423 -0.16 -1.74 1.38
CA GLY A 423 -0.09 -1.68 2.83
C GLY A 423 -1.22 -0.92 3.50
N GLU A 424 -1.07 -0.72 4.79
CA GLU A 424 -2.06 -0.11 5.66
C GLU A 424 -1.75 1.36 5.93
N ARG A 425 -2.75 2.10 6.40
CA ARG A 425 -2.59 3.51 6.79
C ARG A 425 -2.16 3.71 8.25
N VAL A 426 -2.21 2.66 9.06
CA VAL A 426 -1.80 2.67 10.46
C VAL A 426 -0.92 1.45 10.70
N GLY A 427 0.33 1.65 11.05
CA GLY A 427 1.28 0.55 11.25
C GLY A 427 2.72 1.03 11.32
N PHE A 428 3.65 0.09 11.40
CA PHE A 428 5.08 0.34 11.30
C PHE A 428 5.52 0.42 9.85
N LEU A 429 6.54 1.21 9.56
CA LEU A 429 7.13 1.29 8.23
C LEU A 429 7.74 -0.07 7.85
N LEU A 430 7.32 -0.62 6.72
CA LEU A 430 7.80 -1.89 6.19
C LEU A 430 8.79 -1.71 5.03
N GLY A 431 8.71 -0.58 4.36
CA GLY A 431 9.53 -0.26 3.22
C GLY A 431 8.85 0.72 2.26
N ARG A 432 9.29 0.70 1.01
CA ARG A 432 8.80 1.60 -0.03
C ARG A 432 8.36 0.83 -1.27
N LEU A 433 7.30 1.32 -1.88
CA LEU A 433 6.79 0.75 -3.12
C LEU A 433 7.76 1.10 -4.26
N ASP A 434 8.28 0.10 -4.96
CA ASP A 434 9.13 0.32 -6.11
C ASP A 434 8.27 0.63 -7.35
N GLN A 435 8.26 1.88 -7.75
CA GLN A 435 7.52 2.38 -8.92
C GLN A 435 8.22 2.00 -10.24
N GLN A 436 9.51 1.73 -10.22
CA GLN A 436 10.29 1.40 -11.41
C GLN A 436 10.22 -0.11 -11.68
N ILE A 437 10.02 -0.46 -12.93
CA ILE A 437 9.87 -1.86 -13.37
C ILE A 437 11.22 -2.50 -13.69
N GLY A 438 12.28 -1.71 -13.75
CA GLY A 438 13.63 -2.13 -14.06
C GLY A 438 14.29 -2.97 -12.97
N SER A 439 15.51 -3.41 -13.24
CA SER A 439 16.38 -4.08 -12.28
C SER A 439 17.31 -3.07 -11.61
N TRP A 440 17.46 -3.18 -10.31
CA TRP A 440 18.39 -2.37 -9.50
C TRP A 440 19.80 -2.97 -9.42
N ARG A 441 20.06 -4.06 -10.14
CA ARG A 441 21.37 -4.73 -10.21
C ARG A 441 21.99 -5.06 -8.85
N GLY A 442 21.16 -5.36 -7.85
CA GLY A 442 21.60 -5.71 -6.50
C GLY A 442 21.63 -4.54 -5.52
N ASP A 443 21.41 -3.31 -5.96
CA ASP A 443 21.42 -2.12 -5.11
C ASP A 443 20.02 -1.88 -4.51
N ILE A 444 19.77 -2.41 -3.32
CA ILE A 444 18.51 -2.22 -2.60
C ILE A 444 18.36 -0.80 -2.08
N GLN A 445 19.47 -0.13 -1.71
CA GLN A 445 19.40 1.23 -1.21
C GLN A 445 18.93 2.20 -2.31
N ALA A 446 19.46 2.07 -3.52
CA ALA A 446 18.99 2.84 -4.66
C ALA A 446 17.48 2.60 -4.95
N ALA A 447 17.00 1.37 -4.76
CA ALA A 447 15.58 1.06 -4.91
C ALA A 447 14.73 1.76 -3.83
N ILE A 448 15.20 1.81 -2.59
CA ILE A 448 14.54 2.51 -1.47
C ILE A 448 14.51 4.01 -1.75
N ASP A 449 15.66 4.61 -2.09
CA ASP A 449 15.79 6.06 -2.29
C ASP A 449 15.04 6.58 -3.53
N SER A 450 14.72 5.69 -4.47
CA SER A 450 13.99 6.05 -5.69
C SER A 450 12.51 6.33 -5.47
N SER A 451 11.95 6.02 -4.30
CA SER A 451 10.51 6.09 -4.05
C SER A 451 10.17 6.83 -2.77
N ASN A 452 9.19 7.73 -2.86
CA ASN A 452 8.57 8.40 -1.73
C ASN A 452 7.25 7.72 -1.28
N ASN A 453 6.90 6.59 -1.86
CA ASN A 453 5.64 5.90 -1.56
C ASN A 453 5.85 4.88 -0.43
N LEU A 454 5.56 5.31 0.79
CA LEU A 454 5.77 4.54 2.01
C LEU A 454 4.74 3.41 2.16
N VAL A 455 5.21 2.25 2.57
CA VAL A 455 4.39 1.07 2.82
C VAL A 455 4.44 0.74 4.32
N PHE A 456 3.29 0.80 4.98
CA PHE A 456 3.14 0.47 6.39
C PHE A 456 2.46 -0.88 6.56
N THR A 457 2.71 -1.53 7.69
CA THR A 457 2.03 -2.78 8.06
C THR A 457 1.60 -2.79 9.52
N ASN A 458 0.38 -3.28 9.76
CA ASN A 458 -0.13 -3.61 11.09
C ASN A 458 -0.60 -5.06 11.07
N PRO A 459 -0.01 -5.94 11.88
CA PRO A 459 -0.29 -7.38 11.85
C PRO A 459 -1.77 -7.75 12.06
N PHE A 460 -2.49 -6.98 12.88
CA PHE A 460 -3.86 -7.29 13.29
C PHE A 460 -4.93 -6.42 12.63
N LEU A 461 -4.57 -5.56 11.68
CA LEU A 461 -5.52 -4.63 11.07
C LEU A 461 -6.64 -5.35 10.28
N ALA A 462 -6.34 -6.52 9.70
CA ALA A 462 -7.34 -7.29 8.94
C ALA A 462 -8.58 -7.64 9.78
N ASN A 463 -8.43 -7.84 11.08
CA ASN A 463 -9.53 -8.21 11.99
C ASN A 463 -10.28 -7.00 12.57
N LYS A 464 -9.77 -5.78 12.47
CA LYS A 464 -10.43 -4.58 13.02
C LYS A 464 -11.66 -4.23 12.18
N GLN A 465 -12.80 -3.95 12.82
CA GLN A 465 -14.08 -3.70 12.14
C GLN A 465 -14.12 -2.39 11.33
N ASN A 466 -13.37 -1.38 11.75
CA ASN A 466 -13.42 -0.03 11.19
C ASN A 466 -12.56 0.17 9.93
N VAL A 467 -11.95 -0.90 9.40
CA VAL A 467 -11.12 -0.82 8.18
C VAL A 467 -12.00 -0.99 6.95
N LYS A 468 -12.17 0.09 6.20
CA LYS A 468 -12.96 0.10 4.95
C LYS A 468 -12.17 -0.51 3.79
N ASN A 469 -12.90 -1.06 2.81
CA ASN A 469 -12.36 -1.58 1.53
C ASN A 469 -11.40 -2.78 1.65
N LYS A 470 -11.26 -3.40 2.82
CA LYS A 470 -10.53 -4.67 2.92
C LYS A 470 -11.32 -5.80 2.25
N VAL A 471 -10.61 -6.68 1.55
CA VAL A 471 -11.20 -7.84 0.88
C VAL A 471 -11.14 -9.11 1.72
N THR A 472 -10.42 -9.06 2.85
CA THR A 472 -10.26 -10.20 3.75
C THR A 472 -10.19 -9.76 5.21
N ASN A 473 -10.70 -10.62 6.10
CA ASN A 473 -10.51 -10.50 7.56
C ASN A 473 -9.42 -11.45 8.07
N ASN A 474 -8.67 -12.09 7.17
CA ASN A 474 -7.69 -13.09 7.54
C ASN A 474 -6.41 -12.43 8.06
N LEU A 475 -5.98 -12.85 9.26
CA LEU A 475 -4.75 -12.37 9.90
C LEU A 475 -3.51 -13.12 9.45
N HIS A 476 -3.67 -14.32 8.84
CA HIS A 476 -2.53 -15.14 8.44
C HIS A 476 -1.74 -14.46 7.32
N PHE A 477 -0.41 -14.61 7.36
CA PHE A 477 0.44 -14.14 6.29
C PHE A 477 1.46 -15.19 5.87
N GLY A 478 1.90 -15.09 4.62
CA GLY A 478 2.88 -15.97 4.02
C GLY A 478 4.11 -15.22 3.53
N ILE A 479 5.29 -15.79 3.77
CA ILE A 479 6.56 -15.31 3.21
C ILE A 479 7.15 -16.44 2.39
N VAL A 480 7.34 -16.22 1.10
CA VAL A 480 7.87 -17.25 0.19
C VAL A 480 9.04 -16.72 -0.63
N GLY A 481 9.96 -17.59 -1.00
CA GLY A 481 11.08 -17.27 -1.89
C GLY A 481 12.27 -18.20 -1.65
N GLU A 482 13.25 -18.14 -2.53
CA GLU A 482 14.49 -18.92 -2.38
C GLU A 482 15.39 -18.41 -1.25
N THR A 483 16.36 -19.22 -0.86
CA THR A 483 17.36 -18.85 0.16
C THR A 483 18.19 -17.65 -0.31
N GLY A 484 18.44 -16.70 0.58
CA GLY A 484 19.20 -15.46 0.24
C GLY A 484 18.38 -14.33 -0.34
N GLY A 485 17.08 -14.50 -0.61
CA GLY A 485 16.22 -13.45 -1.20
C GLY A 485 15.81 -12.33 -0.23
N GLY A 486 15.93 -12.54 1.09
CA GLY A 486 15.50 -11.57 2.12
C GLY A 486 14.35 -12.06 3.02
N LYS A 487 13.88 -13.33 2.86
CA LYS A 487 12.79 -13.90 3.68
C LYS A 487 13.00 -13.75 5.18
N SER A 488 14.18 -14.21 5.66
CA SER A 488 14.49 -14.22 7.10
C SER A 488 14.61 -12.81 7.66
N PHE A 489 15.09 -11.86 6.86
CA PHE A 489 15.11 -10.44 7.21
C PHE A 489 13.68 -9.93 7.47
N LEU A 490 12.79 -10.12 6.50
CA LEU A 490 11.38 -9.70 6.63
C LEU A 490 10.66 -10.42 7.77
N ALA A 491 10.89 -11.73 7.94
CA ALA A 491 10.29 -12.52 9.01
C ALA A 491 10.68 -12.00 10.40
N LYS A 492 11.97 -11.72 10.62
CA LYS A 492 12.47 -11.14 11.87
C LYS A 492 11.95 -9.71 12.09
N LEU A 493 11.89 -8.87 11.03
CA LEU A 493 11.33 -7.53 11.13
C LEU A 493 9.85 -7.56 11.55
N LEU A 494 9.05 -8.43 10.92
CA LEU A 494 7.65 -8.61 11.31
C LEU A 494 7.51 -9.20 12.72
N PHE A 495 8.38 -10.12 13.12
CA PHE A 495 8.42 -10.64 14.50
C PHE A 495 8.66 -9.52 15.51
N ILE A 496 9.63 -8.63 15.24
CA ILE A 496 9.90 -7.47 16.10
C ILE A 496 8.65 -6.56 16.14
N TYR A 497 8.10 -6.17 15.01
CA TYR A 497 6.90 -5.29 14.96
C TYR A 497 5.70 -5.89 15.71
N CYS A 498 5.47 -7.19 15.57
CA CYS A 498 4.43 -7.88 16.34
C CYS A 498 4.72 -7.86 17.84
N SER A 499 6.00 -7.92 18.23
CA SER A 499 6.42 -7.88 19.64
C SER A 499 6.29 -6.51 20.30
N LEU A 500 6.24 -5.42 19.50
CA LEU A 500 6.13 -4.05 20.01
C LEU A 500 4.70 -3.68 20.42
N ILE A 501 3.70 -4.42 19.97
CA ILE A 501 2.29 -4.19 20.30
C ILE A 501 1.78 -5.17 21.36
N LYS A 502 0.58 -4.92 21.91
CA LYS A 502 -0.08 -5.71 22.98
C LYS A 502 -0.52 -7.09 22.50
N SER A 503 0.35 -7.82 21.80
CA SER A 503 0.10 -9.18 21.34
C SER A 503 1.03 -10.18 21.99
N ARG A 504 0.64 -11.45 21.98
CA ARG A 504 1.53 -12.56 22.32
C ARG A 504 2.22 -13.04 21.05
N VAL A 505 3.51 -13.28 21.10
CA VAL A 505 4.30 -13.65 19.93
C VAL A 505 5.11 -14.90 20.22
N LEU A 506 4.97 -15.89 19.36
CA LEU A 506 5.75 -17.13 19.38
C LEU A 506 6.49 -17.28 18.05
N TYR A 507 7.80 -17.46 18.09
CA TYR A 507 8.60 -17.75 16.91
C TYR A 507 9.22 -19.15 17.05
N ILE A 508 8.95 -20.02 16.10
CA ILE A 508 9.55 -21.35 16.03
C ILE A 508 10.76 -21.29 15.13
N ASP A 509 11.95 -21.48 15.73
CA ASP A 509 13.24 -21.47 15.06
C ASP A 509 13.85 -22.89 15.05
N PRO A 510 13.60 -23.70 14.00
CA PRO A 510 14.14 -25.06 13.92
C PRO A 510 15.66 -25.10 13.67
N LYS A 511 16.27 -23.97 13.29
CA LYS A 511 17.71 -23.88 13.02
C LYS A 511 18.53 -23.41 14.23
N ALA A 512 17.87 -22.90 15.26
CA ALA A 512 18.49 -22.36 16.48
C ALA A 512 19.54 -21.26 16.20
N GLU A 513 19.23 -20.36 15.26
CA GLU A 513 20.13 -19.27 14.84
C GLU A 513 19.80 -17.95 15.53
N MET A 514 18.50 -17.70 15.81
CA MET A 514 18.02 -16.40 16.28
C MET A 514 18.59 -16.00 17.63
N ARG A 515 18.59 -16.92 18.60
CA ARG A 515 19.13 -16.65 19.94
C ARG A 515 20.59 -16.23 19.91
N LYS A 516 21.42 -16.99 19.20
CA LYS A 516 22.87 -16.72 19.10
C LYS A 516 23.12 -15.33 18.53
N GLN A 517 22.36 -14.96 17.50
CA GLN A 517 22.49 -13.66 16.87
C GLN A 517 22.07 -12.53 17.82
N PHE A 518 20.92 -12.65 18.46
CA PHE A 518 20.39 -11.64 19.37
C PHE A 518 21.30 -11.47 20.60
N GLU A 519 21.82 -12.55 21.19
CA GLU A 519 22.77 -12.49 22.30
C GLU A 519 24.09 -11.82 21.88
N LYS A 520 24.63 -12.13 20.69
CA LYS A 520 25.84 -11.49 20.14
C LYS A 520 25.64 -9.97 19.97
N VAL A 521 24.50 -9.54 19.44
CA VAL A 521 24.17 -8.12 19.29
C VAL A 521 24.04 -7.45 20.65
N ARG A 522 23.33 -8.07 21.60
CA ARG A 522 23.19 -7.56 22.96
C ARG A 522 24.53 -7.35 23.65
N GLU A 523 25.44 -8.33 23.56
CA GLU A 523 26.78 -8.21 24.14
C GLU A 523 27.58 -7.08 23.51
N LYS A 524 27.47 -6.90 22.18
CA LYS A 524 28.10 -5.79 21.47
C LYS A 524 27.58 -4.44 21.98
N TYR A 525 26.27 -4.27 22.03
CA TYR A 525 25.64 -3.01 22.45
C TYR A 525 25.89 -2.69 23.92
N LEU A 526 25.94 -3.69 24.79
CA LEU A 526 26.34 -3.50 26.18
C LEU A 526 27.79 -3.00 26.32
N LYS A 527 28.73 -3.53 25.50
CA LYS A 527 30.13 -3.10 25.51
C LYS A 527 30.31 -1.67 24.98
N GLU A 528 29.55 -1.32 23.94
CA GLU A 528 29.62 -0.02 23.27
C GLU A 528 28.72 1.04 23.96
N ASN A 529 27.87 0.63 24.90
CA ASN A 529 26.88 1.47 25.59
C ASN A 529 25.97 2.27 24.64
N ILE A 530 25.44 1.58 23.62
CA ILE A 530 24.55 2.11 22.60
C ILE A 530 23.25 1.30 22.56
N PHE A 531 22.18 1.86 22.00
CA PHE A 531 20.89 1.21 21.74
C PHE A 531 20.30 0.48 22.96
N SER A 532 20.18 1.19 24.10
CA SER A 532 19.66 0.63 25.37
C SER A 532 18.27 0.03 25.25
N GLU A 533 17.42 0.61 24.41
CA GLU A 533 16.05 0.15 24.10
C GLU A 533 16.06 -1.21 23.35
N VAL A 534 17.05 -1.45 22.50
CA VAL A 534 17.24 -2.75 21.83
C VAL A 534 17.74 -3.81 22.83
N ILE A 535 18.62 -3.42 23.74
CA ILE A 535 19.08 -4.32 24.83
C ILE A 535 17.89 -4.72 25.70
N ASN A 536 17.05 -3.78 26.11
CA ASN A 536 15.84 -4.02 26.90
C ASN A 536 14.86 -4.92 26.13
N TYR A 537 14.65 -4.68 24.85
CA TYR A 537 13.85 -5.52 23.98
C TYR A 537 14.36 -6.98 23.94
N ILE A 538 15.66 -7.19 23.72
CA ILE A 538 16.24 -8.54 23.71
C ILE A 538 16.06 -9.23 25.05
N ASN A 539 16.21 -8.51 26.16
CA ASN A 539 16.00 -9.04 27.51
C ASN A 539 14.53 -9.40 27.79
N SER A 540 13.56 -8.80 27.10
CA SER A 540 12.14 -9.15 27.20
C SER A 540 11.75 -10.45 26.50
N ILE A 541 12.62 -10.97 25.63
CA ILE A 541 12.39 -12.20 24.89
C ILE A 541 12.72 -13.42 25.74
N ASN A 542 11.76 -14.34 25.84
CA ASN A 542 11.96 -15.65 26.46
C ASN A 542 12.50 -16.62 25.40
N PHE A 543 13.80 -16.89 25.44
CA PHE A 543 14.43 -17.91 24.59
C PHE A 543 14.33 -19.28 25.26
N VAL A 544 13.57 -20.19 24.63
CA VAL A 544 13.40 -21.58 25.08
C VAL A 544 14.10 -22.51 24.12
N THR A 545 15.08 -23.26 24.60
CA THR A 545 15.77 -24.26 23.78
C THR A 545 15.30 -25.65 24.17
N LEU A 546 14.56 -26.31 23.29
CA LEU A 546 14.15 -27.70 23.42
C LEU A 546 15.30 -28.60 22.96
N ASP A 547 16.11 -29.04 23.93
CA ASP A 547 17.24 -29.97 23.70
C ASP A 547 16.84 -31.39 24.19
N PRO A 548 16.79 -32.39 23.31
CA PRO A 548 16.41 -33.76 23.69
C PRO A 548 17.41 -34.42 24.65
N ASN A 549 18.63 -33.88 24.76
CA ASN A 549 19.64 -34.37 25.67
C ASN A 549 19.59 -33.75 27.08
N ASP A 550 18.79 -32.68 27.26
CA ASP A 550 18.56 -32.07 28.56
C ASP A 550 17.31 -32.68 29.22
N SER A 551 17.52 -33.36 30.34
CA SER A 551 16.44 -34.01 31.10
C SER A 551 15.36 -33.03 31.57
N LYS A 552 15.65 -31.74 31.68
CA LYS A 552 14.66 -30.68 31.99
C LYS A 552 13.62 -30.48 30.89
N ASN A 553 13.96 -30.82 29.67
CA ASN A 553 13.08 -30.69 28.51
C ASN A 553 12.27 -31.96 28.24
N ALA A 554 12.49 -33.06 28.97
CA ALA A 554 11.76 -34.30 28.76
C ALA A 554 10.26 -34.10 28.99
N GLY A 555 9.46 -34.43 27.96
CA GLY A 555 8.01 -34.26 27.99
C GLY A 555 7.48 -32.83 27.86
N ALA A 556 8.34 -31.88 27.52
CA ALA A 556 7.91 -30.48 27.28
C ALA A 556 6.76 -30.37 26.25
N LEU A 557 6.77 -31.24 25.27
CA LEU A 557 5.74 -31.38 24.22
C LEU A 557 4.93 -32.67 24.35
N ASP A 558 4.85 -33.26 25.54
CA ASP A 558 3.97 -34.42 25.78
C ASP A 558 2.49 -33.98 25.77
N PRO A 559 1.61 -34.62 25.00
CA PRO A 559 0.18 -34.26 24.91
C PRO A 559 -0.49 -34.16 26.29
N PHE A 560 -0.14 -35.02 27.23
CA PHE A 560 -0.67 -34.99 28.57
C PHE A 560 -0.23 -33.78 29.40
N ASN A 561 0.85 -33.08 29.01
CA ASN A 561 1.32 -31.89 29.73
C ASN A 561 0.64 -30.59 29.29
N PHE A 562 0.28 -30.43 27.99
CA PHE A 562 -0.18 -29.16 27.48
C PHE A 562 -1.60 -29.15 26.90
N CYS A 563 -2.13 -30.29 26.37
CA CYS A 563 -3.47 -30.30 25.82
C CYS A 563 -4.54 -30.02 26.88
N ALA A 564 -5.34 -28.96 26.69
CA ALA A 564 -6.40 -28.62 27.64
C ALA A 564 -7.62 -29.56 27.50
N LYS A 565 -7.94 -29.99 26.27
CA LYS A 565 -9.13 -30.82 25.98
C LYS A 565 -8.75 -32.30 25.89
N PRO A 566 -9.52 -33.20 26.54
CA PRO A 566 -9.31 -34.64 26.46
C PRO A 566 -9.24 -35.20 25.03
N ALA A 567 -10.17 -34.77 24.17
CA ALA A 567 -10.22 -35.22 22.78
C ALA A 567 -8.96 -34.82 21.98
N ASP A 568 -8.46 -33.60 22.18
CA ASP A 568 -7.27 -33.08 21.48
C ASP A 568 -6.00 -33.84 21.93
N CYS A 569 -5.94 -34.22 23.22
CA CYS A 569 -4.88 -35.05 23.77
C CYS A 569 -4.87 -36.44 23.15
N ALA A 570 -6.04 -37.09 23.05
CA ALA A 570 -6.18 -38.41 22.45
C ALA A 570 -5.82 -38.40 20.96
N ASP A 571 -6.39 -37.47 20.19
CA ASP A 571 -6.14 -37.34 18.75
C ASP A 571 -4.66 -37.11 18.45
N LEU A 572 -3.99 -36.25 19.23
CA LEU A 572 -2.57 -36.00 19.08
C LEU A 572 -1.73 -37.22 19.40
N ALA A 573 -2.03 -37.90 20.54
CA ALA A 573 -1.32 -39.10 20.96
C ALA A 573 -1.41 -40.22 19.91
N GLU A 574 -2.62 -40.49 19.38
CA GLU A 574 -2.82 -41.46 18.29
C GLU A 574 -2.04 -41.07 17.03
N SER A 575 -2.11 -39.80 16.62
CA SER A 575 -1.42 -39.29 15.44
C SER A 575 0.10 -39.41 15.54
N MET A 576 0.67 -39.14 16.72
CA MET A 576 2.12 -39.25 16.98
C MET A 576 2.58 -40.71 16.88
N VAL A 577 1.85 -41.62 17.45
CA VAL A 577 2.18 -43.06 17.40
C VAL A 577 2.00 -43.62 16.00
N ALA A 578 0.92 -43.25 15.29
CA ALA A 578 0.70 -43.67 13.90
C ALA A 578 1.82 -43.24 12.93
N GLN A 579 2.56 -42.20 13.25
CA GLN A 579 3.72 -41.76 12.47
C GLN A 579 4.97 -42.67 12.69
N LEU A 580 5.09 -43.28 13.86
CA LEU A 580 6.23 -44.13 14.22
C LEU A 580 6.01 -45.59 13.80
N ILE A 581 4.76 -46.09 13.94
CA ILE A 581 4.35 -47.41 13.52
C ILE A 581 3.23 -47.28 12.49
N ASN A 582 3.29 -48.09 11.41
CA ASN A 582 2.31 -48.03 10.34
C ASN A 582 0.97 -48.57 10.82
N SER A 583 -0.05 -47.70 10.93
CA SER A 583 -1.40 -48.06 11.37
C SER A 583 -2.18 -48.92 10.36
N GLU A 584 -1.73 -48.96 9.10
CA GLU A 584 -2.39 -49.78 8.04
C GLU A 584 -1.90 -51.23 8.02
N ASN A 585 -0.90 -51.57 8.83
CA ASN A 585 -0.39 -52.93 8.92
C ASN A 585 -1.24 -53.74 9.90
N ASN A 586 -1.78 -54.91 9.47
CA ASN A 586 -2.63 -55.74 10.29
C ASN A 586 -2.01 -56.11 11.65
N GLU A 587 -0.69 -56.23 11.72
CA GLU A 587 0.03 -56.53 12.98
C GLU A 587 -0.04 -55.38 14.00
N ASN A 588 -0.34 -54.16 13.58
CA ASN A 588 -0.42 -52.96 14.43
C ASN A 588 -1.87 -52.62 14.81
N LEU A 589 -2.89 -53.24 14.18
CA LEU A 589 -4.31 -52.96 14.47
C LEU A 589 -4.64 -53.34 15.92
N ASP A 590 -4.14 -54.46 16.42
CA ASP A 590 -4.36 -54.90 17.79
C ASP A 590 -3.75 -53.94 18.81
N PHE A 591 -2.60 -53.36 18.48
CA PHE A 591 -1.98 -52.31 19.30
C PHE A 591 -2.87 -51.09 19.40
N PHE A 592 -3.39 -50.54 18.27
CA PHE A 592 -4.26 -49.35 18.31
C PHE A 592 -5.59 -49.63 19.00
N ALA A 593 -6.13 -50.86 18.91
CA ALA A 593 -7.32 -51.26 19.63
C ALA A 593 -7.15 -51.21 21.15
N SER A 594 -5.97 -51.58 21.68
CA SER A 594 -5.63 -51.47 23.10
C SER A 594 -5.15 -50.08 23.49
N PHE A 595 -4.51 -49.35 22.56
CA PHE A 595 -3.92 -48.03 22.83
C PHE A 595 -4.96 -46.94 23.11
N LYS A 596 -6.05 -46.91 22.39
CA LYS A 596 -7.10 -45.91 22.57
C LYS A 596 -7.77 -45.97 23.96
N PRO A 597 -8.25 -47.14 24.46
CA PRO A 597 -8.74 -47.24 25.82
C PRO A 597 -7.72 -46.91 26.89
N ALA A 598 -6.43 -47.24 26.64
CA ALA A 598 -5.35 -46.87 27.54
C ALA A 598 -5.16 -45.33 27.61
N ILE A 599 -5.20 -44.60 26.49
CA ILE A 599 -5.16 -43.13 26.49
C ILE A 599 -6.30 -42.59 27.34
N ASP A 600 -7.55 -43.03 27.11
CA ASP A 600 -8.72 -42.56 27.84
C ASP A 600 -8.57 -42.79 29.35
N LEU A 601 -8.07 -43.96 29.77
CA LEU A 601 -7.78 -44.25 31.17
C LEU A 601 -6.78 -43.28 31.79
N PHE A 602 -5.72 -42.95 31.05
CA PHE A 602 -4.67 -42.03 31.57
C PHE A 602 -5.12 -40.57 31.52
N ILE A 603 -5.98 -40.17 30.58
CA ILE A 603 -6.66 -38.85 30.60
C ILE A 603 -7.53 -38.73 31.86
N GLU A 604 -8.27 -39.79 32.22
CA GLU A 604 -9.05 -39.80 33.47
C GLU A 604 -8.16 -39.69 34.71
N LYS A 605 -7.01 -40.37 34.77
CA LYS A 605 -6.05 -40.28 35.85
C LYS A 605 -5.49 -38.85 35.97
N ARG A 606 -5.14 -38.24 34.85
CA ARG A 606 -4.71 -36.86 34.80
C ARG A 606 -5.78 -35.91 35.37
N SER A 607 -7.05 -36.12 35.06
CA SER A 607 -8.16 -35.30 35.58
C SER A 607 -8.30 -35.41 37.10
N LYS A 608 -7.81 -36.50 37.70
CA LYS A 608 -7.74 -36.74 39.14
C LYS A 608 -6.47 -36.21 39.80
N GLY A 609 -5.59 -35.54 39.01
CA GLY A 609 -4.37 -34.89 39.51
C GLY A 609 -3.14 -35.81 39.55
N GLU A 610 -3.22 -36.98 38.93
CA GLU A 610 -2.04 -37.86 38.81
C GLU A 610 -1.08 -37.32 37.73
N SER A 611 0.21 -37.36 37.99
CA SER A 611 1.25 -37.04 37.00
C SER A 611 1.38 -38.22 36.02
N VAL A 612 0.97 -38.04 34.79
CA VAL A 612 0.96 -39.07 33.73
C VAL A 612 1.39 -38.49 32.40
N GLY A 613 2.03 -39.28 31.56
CA GLY A 613 2.46 -38.90 30.21
C GLY A 613 2.41 -40.09 29.28
N MET A 614 2.86 -39.90 28.03
CA MET A 614 2.85 -40.95 26.99
C MET A 614 3.59 -42.21 27.40
N ASN A 615 4.72 -42.09 28.10
CA ASN A 615 5.48 -43.25 28.60
C ASN A 615 4.71 -44.01 29.66
N SER A 616 3.87 -43.36 30.46
CA SER A 616 2.98 -44.02 31.40
C SER A 616 1.95 -44.93 30.69
N VAL A 617 1.42 -44.46 29.54
CA VAL A 617 0.53 -45.25 28.69
C VAL A 617 1.26 -46.47 28.11
N PHE A 618 2.45 -46.27 27.53
CA PHE A 618 3.24 -47.37 26.98
C PHE A 618 3.61 -48.41 28.05
N ARG A 619 4.02 -47.97 29.25
CA ARG A 619 4.32 -48.86 30.37
C ARG A 619 3.10 -49.66 30.85
N HIS A 620 1.93 -49.11 30.74
CA HIS A 620 0.69 -49.86 31.00
C HIS A 620 0.52 -50.99 29.98
N LEU A 621 0.67 -50.65 28.67
CA LEU A 621 0.49 -51.59 27.56
C LEU A 621 1.61 -52.66 27.48
N THR A 622 2.79 -52.46 28.10
CA THR A 622 3.78 -53.55 28.19
C THR A 622 3.28 -54.76 28.99
N LYS A 623 2.19 -54.59 29.77
CA LYS A 623 1.54 -55.65 30.59
C LYS A 623 0.26 -56.17 29.93
N ASP A 624 0.00 -55.78 28.68
CA ASP A 624 -1.18 -56.28 27.95
C ASP A 624 -1.10 -57.77 27.74
N PRO A 625 -2.23 -58.51 27.87
CA PRO A 625 -2.30 -59.96 27.63
C PRO A 625 -1.88 -60.38 26.23
N ASP A 626 -2.06 -59.47 25.24
CA ASP A 626 -1.61 -59.71 23.87
C ASP A 626 -0.12 -59.41 23.73
N GLU A 627 0.67 -60.46 23.39
CA GLU A 627 2.09 -60.40 23.23
C GLU A 627 2.52 -59.42 22.12
N SER A 628 1.74 -59.21 21.06
CA SER A 628 1.97 -58.29 19.97
C SER A 628 1.89 -56.83 20.49
N VAL A 629 0.84 -56.54 21.27
CA VAL A 629 0.64 -55.23 21.92
C VAL A 629 1.79 -54.90 22.88
N ALA A 630 2.13 -55.90 23.74
CA ALA A 630 3.22 -55.71 24.70
C ALA A 630 4.57 -55.49 24.03
N LYS A 631 4.88 -56.20 22.93
CA LYS A 631 6.13 -56.01 22.15
C LYS A 631 6.20 -54.63 21.52
N THR A 632 5.09 -54.17 20.91
CA THR A 632 5.01 -52.84 20.30
C THR A 632 5.15 -51.75 21.35
N ALA A 633 4.50 -51.86 22.50
CA ALA A 633 4.62 -50.94 23.62
C ALA A 633 6.06 -50.84 24.14
N ASN A 634 6.74 -52.02 24.35
CA ASN A 634 8.14 -52.04 24.75
C ASN A 634 9.08 -51.36 23.71
N TYR A 635 8.81 -51.56 22.43
CA TYR A 635 9.54 -50.92 21.36
C TYR A 635 9.40 -49.39 21.39
N LEU A 636 8.16 -48.86 21.53
CA LEU A 636 7.88 -47.44 21.65
C LEU A 636 8.52 -46.84 22.92
N LEU A 637 8.45 -47.55 24.06
CA LEU A 637 9.08 -47.10 25.30
C LEU A 637 10.63 -47.07 25.19
N ALA A 638 11.23 -48.04 24.52
CA ALA A 638 12.65 -48.02 24.26
C ALA A 638 13.08 -46.89 23.32
N MET A 639 12.22 -46.58 22.32
CA MET A 639 12.46 -45.46 21.40
C MET A 639 12.39 -44.08 22.07
N SER A 640 11.55 -43.93 23.10
CA SER A 640 11.35 -42.62 23.76
C SER A 640 12.55 -42.19 24.62
N ASN A 641 13.31 -43.16 25.18
CA ASN A 641 14.36 -42.86 26.16
C ASN A 641 15.66 -42.27 25.59
N ASP A 642 15.98 -42.53 24.31
CA ASP A 642 17.28 -42.18 23.72
C ASP A 642 17.18 -41.33 22.45
N SER A 643 16.23 -40.43 22.35
CA SER A 643 16.02 -39.74 21.07
C SER A 643 15.26 -38.45 21.21
N MET A 644 15.09 -37.77 20.07
CA MET A 644 14.21 -36.59 19.88
C MET A 644 12.82 -36.78 20.51
N LEU A 645 12.33 -38.00 20.62
CA LEU A 645 11.01 -38.31 21.22
C LEU A 645 10.94 -38.05 22.72
N SER A 646 12.06 -37.95 23.44
CA SER A 646 12.08 -37.56 24.85
C SER A 646 11.40 -36.21 25.10
N LEU A 647 11.39 -35.30 24.10
CA LEU A 647 10.67 -34.03 24.19
C LEU A 647 9.15 -34.20 24.22
N SER A 648 8.63 -35.27 23.59
CA SER A 648 7.19 -35.49 23.38
C SER A 648 6.64 -36.67 24.17
N PHE A 649 7.48 -37.51 24.74
CA PHE A 649 7.10 -38.69 25.51
C PHE A 649 7.74 -38.68 26.89
N SER A 650 6.93 -38.61 27.93
CA SER A 650 7.36 -38.53 29.33
C SER A 650 6.54 -39.36 30.28
N GLU A 651 6.91 -39.43 31.54
CA GLU A 651 6.13 -39.97 32.64
C GLU A 651 5.18 -38.91 33.24
N GLY A 652 5.14 -37.70 32.70
CA GLY A 652 4.33 -36.60 33.19
C GLY A 652 4.88 -35.83 34.39
N SER A 653 6.14 -36.06 34.75
CA SER A 653 6.73 -35.55 35.99
C SER A 653 7.42 -34.19 35.87
N ASN A 654 7.50 -33.61 34.70
CA ASN A 654 8.25 -32.39 34.49
C ASN A 654 7.37 -31.17 34.33
N ASP A 655 7.83 -30.05 34.86
CA ASP A 655 7.23 -28.74 34.58
C ASP A 655 7.21 -28.55 33.05
N SER A 656 6.00 -28.50 32.50
CA SER A 656 5.82 -28.11 31.09
C SER A 656 6.57 -26.79 30.86
N VAL A 657 7.20 -26.65 29.70
CA VAL A 657 7.80 -25.39 29.32
C VAL A 657 6.75 -24.30 29.48
N LYS A 658 6.94 -23.46 30.51
CA LYS A 658 6.02 -22.35 30.75
C LYS A 658 6.24 -21.30 29.66
N LEU A 659 5.47 -21.44 28.58
CA LEU A 659 5.39 -20.40 27.53
C LEU A 659 4.40 -19.31 27.94
N ASP A 660 4.48 -18.86 29.20
CA ASP A 660 3.62 -17.80 29.72
C ASP A 660 4.12 -16.38 29.34
N SER A 661 5.34 -16.29 28.86
CA SER A 661 5.93 -15.02 28.40
C SER A 661 5.22 -14.51 27.14
N ARG A 662 5.07 -13.19 27.07
CA ARG A 662 4.42 -12.53 25.93
C ARG A 662 5.20 -12.73 24.62
N ILE A 663 6.52 -12.67 24.68
CA ILE A 663 7.41 -12.86 23.54
C ILE A 663 8.24 -14.11 23.78
N THR A 664 8.11 -15.12 22.93
CA THR A 664 8.84 -16.37 23.07
C THR A 664 9.47 -16.78 21.73
N VAL A 665 10.73 -17.19 21.78
CA VAL A 665 11.42 -17.86 20.68
C VAL A 665 11.74 -19.29 21.13
N ALA A 666 11.15 -20.28 20.44
CA ALA A 666 11.36 -21.67 20.71
C ALA A 666 12.29 -22.28 19.67
N GLU A 667 13.47 -22.68 20.11
CA GLU A 667 14.48 -23.36 19.31
C GLU A 667 14.42 -24.86 19.58
N ILE A 668 14.61 -25.70 18.56
CA ILE A 668 14.62 -27.15 18.71
C ILE A 668 15.97 -27.69 18.20
N LYS A 669 16.77 -28.20 19.09
CA LYS A 669 18.05 -28.81 18.74
C LYS A 669 17.90 -30.22 18.18
N GLY A 670 18.70 -30.53 17.16
CA GLY A 670 18.82 -31.87 16.62
C GLY A 670 17.66 -32.32 15.73
N LEU A 671 16.81 -31.38 15.26
CA LEU A 671 15.79 -31.67 14.25
C LEU A 671 16.45 -32.07 12.93
N ASP A 672 16.10 -33.29 12.46
CA ASP A 672 16.42 -33.77 11.11
C ASP A 672 15.11 -33.88 10.33
N LEU A 673 14.84 -32.92 9.44
CA LEU A 673 13.63 -32.87 8.65
C LEU A 673 13.83 -33.54 7.28
N PRO A 674 12.83 -34.28 6.75
CA PRO A 674 12.93 -34.89 5.43
C PRO A 674 13.03 -33.81 4.33
N SER A 675 13.73 -34.08 3.25
CA SER A 675 13.71 -33.25 2.07
C SER A 675 12.38 -33.39 1.29
N GLU A 676 11.97 -32.32 0.60
CA GLU A 676 10.73 -32.34 -0.18
C GLU A 676 10.70 -33.52 -1.18
N GLY A 677 9.64 -34.33 -1.17
CA GLY A 677 9.46 -35.44 -2.09
C GLY A 677 10.18 -36.74 -1.73
N MET A 678 10.94 -36.79 -0.63
CA MET A 678 11.59 -38.01 -0.16
C MET A 678 10.80 -38.68 0.97
N ALA A 679 10.76 -40.02 0.98
CA ALA A 679 10.20 -40.76 2.12
C ALA A 679 11.07 -40.53 3.38
N PRO A 680 10.46 -40.18 4.53
CA PRO A 680 11.22 -39.84 5.73
C PRO A 680 11.98 -41.07 6.29
N THR A 681 13.23 -40.86 6.64
CA THR A 681 14.02 -41.83 7.38
C THR A 681 13.44 -42.03 8.79
N ARG A 682 13.95 -43.05 9.51
CA ARG A 682 13.49 -43.32 10.89
C ARG A 682 13.81 -42.15 11.85
N ALA A 683 14.94 -41.48 11.70
CA ALA A 683 15.31 -40.30 12.48
C ALA A 683 14.36 -39.12 12.15
N GLN A 684 14.08 -38.91 10.88
CA GLN A 684 13.18 -37.88 10.41
C GLN A 684 11.70 -38.08 10.87
N LYS A 685 11.24 -39.33 10.94
CA LYS A 685 9.93 -39.64 11.52
C LYS A 685 9.80 -39.18 12.98
N LYS A 686 10.86 -39.34 13.77
CA LYS A 686 10.90 -38.86 15.17
C LYS A 686 10.82 -37.32 15.22
N SER A 687 11.57 -36.63 14.38
CA SER A 687 11.51 -35.18 14.26
C SER A 687 10.11 -34.68 13.84
N LEU A 688 9.44 -35.38 12.93
CA LEU A 688 8.05 -35.07 12.53
C LEU A 688 7.06 -35.19 13.68
N VAL A 689 7.22 -36.21 14.55
CA VAL A 689 6.38 -36.38 15.76
C VAL A 689 6.49 -35.17 16.68
N VAL A 690 7.71 -34.70 16.93
CA VAL A 690 7.97 -33.51 17.74
C VAL A 690 7.35 -32.25 17.10
N MET A 691 7.44 -32.12 15.78
CA MET A 691 6.85 -31.00 15.07
C MET A 691 5.31 -31.00 15.08
N TYR A 692 4.69 -32.20 15.08
CA TYR A 692 3.24 -32.31 15.25
C TYR A 692 2.80 -31.89 16.65
N ALA A 693 3.51 -32.39 17.69
CA ALA A 693 3.26 -31.96 19.06
C ALA A 693 3.39 -30.44 19.20
N LEU A 694 4.41 -29.84 18.56
CA LEU A 694 4.61 -28.39 18.55
C LEU A 694 3.47 -27.66 17.84
N GLY A 695 2.95 -28.18 16.71
CA GLY A 695 1.81 -27.59 16.01
C GLY A 695 0.54 -27.56 16.87
N TYR A 696 0.25 -28.65 17.60
CA TYR A 696 -0.86 -28.67 18.57
C TYR A 696 -0.61 -27.76 19.76
N PHE A 697 0.63 -27.70 20.24
CA PHE A 697 1.04 -26.77 21.28
C PHE A 697 0.75 -25.33 20.90
N CYS A 698 1.03 -24.93 19.66
CA CYS A 698 0.73 -23.60 19.14
C CYS A 698 -0.76 -23.31 19.13
N ILE A 699 -1.59 -24.28 18.75
CA ILE A 699 -3.06 -24.12 18.81
C ILE A 699 -3.52 -23.82 20.25
N GLU A 700 -2.98 -24.53 21.24
CA GLU A 700 -3.29 -24.29 22.66
C GLU A 700 -2.74 -22.94 23.15
N PHE A 701 -1.52 -22.60 22.73
CA PHE A 701 -0.90 -21.30 23.03
C PHE A 701 -1.75 -20.13 22.52
N GLY A 702 -2.25 -20.22 21.28
CA GLY A 702 -3.09 -19.20 20.66
C GLY A 702 -4.48 -19.07 21.28
N SER A 703 -5.05 -20.17 21.80
CA SER A 703 -6.41 -20.18 22.33
C SER A 703 -6.52 -19.81 23.81
N LYS A 704 -5.41 -19.76 24.55
CA LYS A 704 -5.42 -19.70 26.02
C LYS A 704 -6.15 -18.48 26.61
N ASP A 705 -5.96 -17.28 26.06
CA ASP A 705 -6.45 -16.02 26.64
C ASP A 705 -7.35 -15.21 25.72
N LYS A 706 -7.65 -15.68 24.51
CA LYS A 706 -8.34 -14.93 23.42
C LYS A 706 -7.73 -13.56 23.10
N LYS A 707 -6.45 -13.39 23.46
CA LYS A 707 -5.68 -12.19 23.12
C LYS A 707 -5.16 -12.30 21.68
N GLU A 708 -4.90 -11.14 21.07
CA GLU A 708 -4.20 -11.10 19.80
C GLU A 708 -2.88 -11.85 19.93
N THR A 709 -2.74 -12.94 19.19
CA THR A 709 -1.57 -13.83 19.24
C THR A 709 -1.05 -14.06 17.82
N ILE A 710 0.25 -14.17 17.66
CA ILE A 710 0.86 -14.47 16.39
C ILE A 710 1.96 -15.52 16.53
N GLU A 711 1.96 -16.50 15.65
CA GLU A 711 2.88 -17.61 15.63
C GLU A 711 3.64 -17.63 14.30
N PHE A 712 4.95 -17.54 14.36
CA PHE A 712 5.84 -17.64 13.21
C PHE A 712 6.40 -19.03 13.09
N PHE A 713 6.27 -19.62 11.91
CA PHE A 713 6.86 -20.89 11.56
C PHE A 713 7.89 -20.71 10.46
N ASP A 714 9.16 -20.81 10.79
CA ASP A 714 10.23 -20.94 9.81
C ASP A 714 10.28 -22.39 9.30
N GLU A 715 10.47 -22.58 7.98
CA GLU A 715 10.46 -23.87 7.29
C GLU A 715 9.11 -24.64 7.42
N ALA A 716 7.98 -23.98 7.16
CA ALA A 716 6.64 -24.56 7.31
C ALA A 716 6.30 -25.73 6.34
N TRP A 717 7.13 -25.99 5.32
CA TRP A 717 6.92 -27.00 4.28
C TRP A 717 6.77 -28.43 4.85
N PHE A 718 7.40 -28.73 5.99
CA PHE A 718 7.34 -30.08 6.60
C PHE A 718 5.91 -30.48 7.01
N PHE A 719 5.04 -29.55 7.36
CA PHE A 719 3.63 -29.89 7.65
C PHE A 719 2.92 -30.50 6.44
N LYS A 720 3.38 -30.22 5.22
CA LYS A 720 2.77 -30.78 4.00
C LYS A 720 3.21 -32.19 3.65
N THR A 721 4.34 -32.63 4.16
CA THR A 721 4.93 -33.92 3.80
C THR A 721 4.05 -35.11 4.19
N THR A 722 3.17 -34.93 5.15
CA THR A 722 2.29 -35.98 5.65
C THR A 722 0.81 -35.54 5.73
N PRO A 723 -0.15 -36.49 5.64
CA PRO A 723 -1.58 -36.18 5.81
C PRO A 723 -1.89 -35.54 7.17
N VAL A 724 -1.25 -36.03 8.24
CA VAL A 724 -1.46 -35.50 9.60
C VAL A 724 -0.93 -34.07 9.73
N GLY A 725 0.25 -33.78 9.18
CA GLY A 725 0.79 -32.42 9.17
C GLY A 725 -0.11 -31.44 8.43
N ARG A 726 -0.66 -31.83 7.27
CA ARG A 726 -1.66 -31.03 6.56
C ARG A 726 -2.89 -30.75 7.41
N GLN A 727 -3.34 -31.74 8.17
CA GLN A 727 -4.50 -31.61 9.05
C GLN A 727 -4.22 -30.66 10.23
N VAL A 728 -3.02 -30.74 10.83
CA VAL A 728 -2.57 -29.78 11.88
C VAL A 728 -2.55 -28.37 11.34
N LEU A 729 -1.90 -28.14 10.19
CA LEU A 729 -1.84 -26.82 9.56
C LEU A 729 -3.23 -26.26 9.23
N LYS A 730 -4.13 -27.09 8.69
CA LYS A 730 -5.52 -26.73 8.41
C LYS A 730 -6.26 -26.34 9.69
N ARG A 731 -6.04 -27.05 10.79
CA ARG A 731 -6.64 -26.75 12.10
C ARG A 731 -6.11 -25.44 12.65
N MET A 732 -4.79 -25.20 12.62
CA MET A 732 -4.17 -23.94 13.04
C MET A 732 -4.77 -22.75 12.28
N LYS A 733 -4.90 -22.83 10.96
CA LYS A 733 -5.51 -21.78 10.14
C LYS A 733 -6.99 -21.53 10.46
N ARG A 734 -7.78 -22.59 10.75
CA ARG A 734 -9.21 -22.46 11.09
C ARG A 734 -9.44 -21.87 12.48
N VAL A 735 -8.73 -22.39 13.47
CA VAL A 735 -8.84 -21.93 14.86
C VAL A 735 -8.32 -20.49 14.97
N GLY A 736 -7.28 -20.13 14.24
CA GLY A 736 -6.71 -18.80 14.25
C GLY A 736 -7.71 -17.67 13.99
N ARG A 737 -8.67 -17.88 13.08
CA ARG A 737 -9.71 -16.87 12.79
C ARG A 737 -10.67 -16.64 13.97
N SER A 738 -11.07 -17.71 14.68
CA SER A 738 -12.04 -17.61 15.78
C SER A 738 -11.43 -17.12 17.08
N GLU A 739 -10.12 -17.31 17.26
CA GLU A 739 -9.42 -17.05 18.52
C GLU A 739 -8.45 -15.84 18.46
N ASN A 740 -8.52 -15.01 17.40
CA ASN A 740 -7.60 -13.89 17.14
C ASN A 740 -6.12 -14.33 17.07
N ASN A 741 -5.88 -15.54 16.60
CA ASN A 741 -4.54 -16.08 16.45
C ASN A 741 -4.08 -16.00 14.98
N ALA A 742 -3.03 -15.25 14.72
CA ALA A 742 -2.42 -15.12 13.41
C ALA A 742 -1.32 -16.16 13.22
N LEU A 743 -1.15 -16.64 11.99
CA LEU A 743 -0.13 -17.60 11.60
C LEU A 743 0.76 -16.96 10.53
N GLY A 744 2.05 -16.84 10.80
CA GLY A 744 3.07 -16.40 9.86
C GLY A 744 3.86 -17.61 9.35
N LEU A 745 3.64 -17.98 8.09
CA LEU A 745 4.33 -19.12 7.47
C LEU A 745 5.47 -18.65 6.58
N ILE A 746 6.67 -19.18 6.83
CA ILE A 746 7.85 -18.89 6.01
C ILE A 746 8.25 -20.16 5.27
N THR A 747 8.37 -20.10 3.95
CA THR A 747 8.67 -21.27 3.12
C THR A 747 9.42 -20.92 1.84
N GLN A 748 9.84 -21.95 1.10
CA GLN A 748 10.58 -21.80 -0.16
C GLN A 748 9.67 -21.94 -1.39
N SER A 749 8.43 -22.39 -1.23
CA SER A 749 7.51 -22.63 -2.34
C SER A 749 6.09 -22.20 -2.02
N VAL A 750 5.42 -21.55 -2.99
CA VAL A 750 3.99 -21.21 -2.88
C VAL A 750 3.11 -22.47 -2.75
N LYS A 751 3.56 -23.60 -3.27
CA LYS A 751 2.85 -24.87 -3.12
C LYS A 751 2.67 -25.29 -1.66
N ASP A 752 3.54 -24.83 -0.76
CA ASP A 752 3.41 -25.12 0.66
C ASP A 752 2.23 -24.37 1.32
N PHE A 753 1.73 -23.36 0.67
CA PHE A 753 0.54 -22.61 1.09
C PHE A 753 -0.77 -23.18 0.54
N GLU A 754 -0.72 -23.87 -0.61
CA GLU A 754 -1.89 -24.46 -1.26
C GLU A 754 -2.21 -25.82 -0.66
N SER A 755 -3.45 -26.05 -0.27
CA SER A 755 -4.01 -27.39 -0.06
C SER A 755 -5.27 -27.50 -0.92
N GLU A 756 -5.45 -28.64 -1.58
CA GLU A 756 -6.59 -28.90 -2.48
C GLU A 756 -7.96 -28.69 -1.80
N ASP A 757 -8.01 -28.81 -0.47
CA ASP A 757 -9.22 -28.70 0.35
C ASP A 757 -9.27 -27.45 1.23
N ASP A 758 -8.37 -26.47 1.06
CA ASP A 758 -8.24 -25.36 2.01
C ASP A 758 -8.73 -24.03 1.42
N ASP A 759 -9.97 -23.66 1.74
CA ASP A 759 -10.54 -22.34 1.46
C ASP A 759 -9.89 -21.19 2.27
N THR A 760 -8.90 -21.49 3.11
CA THR A 760 -8.25 -20.49 3.96
C THR A 760 -7.14 -19.75 3.21
N SER A 761 -7.49 -18.63 2.61
CA SER A 761 -6.54 -17.70 2.01
C SER A 761 -5.71 -16.96 3.08
N PHE A 762 -4.54 -16.48 2.70
CA PHE A 762 -3.76 -15.55 3.50
C PHE A 762 -4.30 -14.13 3.37
N GLY A 763 -4.16 -13.34 4.42
CA GLY A 763 -4.49 -11.91 4.40
C GLY A 763 -3.40 -11.09 3.71
N LYS A 764 -2.13 -11.47 3.94
CA LYS A 764 -0.95 -10.85 3.35
C LYS A 764 -0.01 -11.90 2.82
N ILE A 765 0.67 -11.62 1.71
CA ILE A 765 1.67 -12.51 1.13
C ILE A 765 2.85 -11.68 0.66
N PHE A 766 4.06 -12.16 0.95
CA PHE A 766 5.30 -11.55 0.52
C PHE A 766 6.11 -12.59 -0.27
N ALA A 767 6.19 -12.40 -1.58
CA ALA A 767 6.87 -13.33 -2.49
C ALA A 767 8.20 -12.74 -2.96
N PHE A 768 9.30 -13.25 -2.43
CA PHE A 768 10.64 -13.00 -2.95
C PHE A 768 10.87 -13.82 -4.21
N THR A 769 11.88 -13.48 -4.99
CA THR A 769 12.13 -14.11 -6.28
C THR A 769 12.26 -15.64 -6.16
N THR A 770 11.54 -16.35 -7.04
CA THR A 770 11.56 -17.80 -7.17
C THR A 770 11.83 -18.17 -8.63
N PRO A 771 13.06 -18.13 -9.14
CA PRO A 771 13.39 -18.24 -10.56
C PRO A 771 12.79 -19.47 -11.25
N ASN A 772 12.68 -20.59 -10.54
CA ASN A 772 12.18 -21.84 -11.10
C ASN A 772 10.64 -22.01 -11.03
N LYS A 773 9.93 -21.11 -10.30
CA LYS A 773 8.49 -21.23 -10.03
C LYS A 773 7.74 -19.91 -10.27
N ILE A 774 8.22 -19.08 -11.20
CA ILE A 774 7.69 -17.73 -11.46
C ILE A 774 6.18 -17.77 -11.75
N ASP A 775 5.74 -18.65 -12.65
CA ASP A 775 4.33 -18.71 -13.10
C ASP A 775 3.39 -19.10 -11.95
N GLU A 776 3.80 -20.06 -11.13
CA GLU A 776 3.04 -20.51 -9.95
C GLU A 776 2.94 -19.38 -8.93
N THR A 777 4.05 -18.68 -8.66
CA THR A 777 4.09 -17.57 -7.72
C THR A 777 3.22 -16.41 -8.18
N LEU A 778 3.32 -15.99 -9.44
CA LEU A 778 2.49 -14.91 -9.99
C LEU A 778 1.00 -15.26 -9.92
N LYS A 779 0.62 -16.50 -10.27
CA LYS A 779 -0.75 -16.97 -10.16
C LYS A 779 -1.26 -16.88 -8.71
N PHE A 780 -0.46 -17.35 -7.76
CA PHE A 780 -0.78 -17.31 -6.33
C PHE A 780 -0.94 -15.86 -5.83
N MET A 781 -0.10 -14.95 -6.32
CA MET A 781 -0.16 -13.51 -6.02
C MET A 781 -1.28 -12.77 -6.78
N ARG A 782 -2.09 -13.47 -7.57
CA ARG A 782 -3.16 -12.90 -8.39
C ARG A 782 -2.66 -11.88 -9.42
N VAL A 783 -1.45 -12.08 -9.91
CA VAL A 783 -0.84 -11.25 -10.96
C VAL A 783 -1.01 -11.96 -12.31
N PRO A 784 -1.49 -11.28 -13.36
CA PRO A 784 -1.62 -11.85 -14.69
C PRO A 784 -0.29 -12.38 -15.21
N ILE A 785 -0.28 -13.60 -15.78
CA ILE A 785 0.94 -14.24 -16.29
C ILE A 785 1.20 -13.74 -17.71
N THR A 786 2.09 -12.78 -17.85
CA THR A 786 2.54 -12.19 -19.12
C THR A 786 4.06 -12.21 -19.22
N LYS A 787 4.62 -11.95 -20.39
CA LYS A 787 6.09 -11.75 -20.54
C LYS A 787 6.58 -10.59 -19.65
N PHE A 788 5.76 -9.57 -19.54
CA PHE A 788 6.06 -8.38 -18.75
C PHE A 788 6.06 -8.70 -17.24
N SER A 789 5.01 -9.31 -16.69
CA SER A 789 4.93 -9.65 -15.27
C SER A 789 6.01 -10.65 -14.84
N LYS A 790 6.40 -11.59 -15.70
CA LYS A 790 7.52 -12.50 -15.46
C LYS A 790 8.85 -11.75 -15.35
N ALA A 791 9.11 -10.81 -16.28
CA ALA A 791 10.31 -9.97 -16.26
C ALA A 791 10.30 -9.06 -15.02
N TRP A 792 9.18 -8.44 -14.72
CA TRP A 792 8.98 -7.58 -13.53
C TRP A 792 9.30 -8.33 -12.24
N PHE A 793 8.77 -9.52 -12.03
CA PHE A 793 9.05 -10.34 -10.85
C PHE A 793 10.51 -10.83 -10.82
N LYS A 794 11.07 -11.24 -11.96
CA LYS A 794 12.47 -11.67 -12.08
C LYS A 794 13.46 -10.55 -11.77
N ASN A 795 13.08 -9.31 -12.07
CA ASN A 795 13.92 -8.12 -11.85
C ASN A 795 13.98 -7.66 -10.39
N CYS A 796 13.25 -8.28 -9.47
CA CYS A 796 13.39 -8.01 -8.03
C CYS A 796 14.84 -8.28 -7.61
N THR A 797 15.44 -7.30 -6.92
CA THR A 797 16.75 -7.48 -6.28
C THR A 797 16.61 -8.09 -4.89
N MET A 798 17.72 -8.53 -4.28
CA MET A 798 17.72 -9.02 -2.89
C MET A 798 17.17 -7.94 -1.96
N GLY A 799 16.23 -8.30 -1.08
CA GLY A 799 15.49 -7.35 -0.23
C GLY A 799 14.21 -6.81 -0.86
N GLN A 800 13.95 -7.08 -2.15
CA GLN A 800 12.66 -6.78 -2.78
C GLN A 800 11.76 -8.01 -2.85
N CYS A 801 10.47 -7.81 -2.66
CA CYS A 801 9.44 -8.83 -2.85
C CYS A 801 8.22 -8.25 -3.56
N VAL A 802 7.42 -9.11 -4.15
CA VAL A 802 6.05 -8.78 -4.54
C VAL A 802 5.16 -9.01 -3.33
N ALA A 803 4.46 -7.99 -2.89
CA ALA A 803 3.57 -8.07 -1.73
C ALA A 803 2.10 -8.00 -2.16
N LEU A 804 1.26 -8.82 -1.54
CA LEU A 804 -0.20 -8.78 -1.61
C LEU A 804 -0.72 -8.37 -0.24
N ASP A 805 -1.55 -7.32 -0.18
CA ASP A 805 -2.10 -6.78 1.06
C ASP A 805 -3.55 -7.20 1.33
N ILE A 806 -4.09 -6.77 2.49
CA ILE A 806 -5.47 -7.07 2.91
C ILE A 806 -6.55 -6.41 2.03
N PHE A 807 -6.17 -5.46 1.19
CA PHE A 807 -7.05 -4.81 0.22
C PHE A 807 -7.02 -5.51 -1.14
N GLY A 808 -6.30 -6.64 -1.25
CA GLY A 808 -6.15 -7.40 -2.49
C GLY A 808 -5.28 -6.71 -3.53
N LYS A 809 -4.40 -5.79 -3.12
CA LYS A 809 -3.49 -5.06 -4.00
C LYS A 809 -2.12 -5.70 -4.01
N THR A 810 -1.52 -5.73 -5.19
CA THR A 810 -0.22 -6.36 -5.43
C THR A 810 0.75 -5.34 -6.02
N ALA A 811 1.92 -5.23 -5.41
CA ALA A 811 2.98 -4.36 -5.89
C ALA A 811 4.37 -4.86 -5.46
N ARG A 812 5.43 -4.34 -6.09
CA ARG A 812 6.81 -4.61 -5.73
C ARG A 812 7.21 -3.71 -4.56
N LEU A 813 7.64 -4.32 -3.48
CA LEU A 813 8.04 -3.70 -2.23
C LEU A 813 9.55 -3.83 -2.03
N SER A 814 10.24 -2.74 -1.80
CA SER A 814 11.61 -2.70 -1.25
C SER A 814 11.51 -2.68 0.26
N VAL A 815 11.92 -3.76 0.93
CA VAL A 815 11.83 -3.87 2.39
C VAL A 815 12.90 -2.99 3.03
N GLU A 816 12.49 -2.16 3.99
CA GLU A 816 13.36 -1.21 4.68
C GLU A 816 13.25 -1.41 6.20
N CYS A 817 14.38 -1.42 6.89
CA CYS A 817 14.42 -1.29 8.34
C CYS A 817 14.74 0.17 8.67
N PRO A 818 13.84 0.92 9.28
CA PRO A 818 14.05 2.36 9.50
C PRO A 818 15.02 2.68 10.63
N TYR A 819 15.38 1.70 11.48
CA TYR A 819 16.15 1.91 12.69
C TYR A 819 17.44 1.09 12.70
N ASP A 820 18.59 1.77 12.65
CA ASP A 820 19.92 1.14 12.54
C ASP A 820 20.21 0.15 13.67
N GLY A 821 19.70 0.41 14.86
CA GLY A 821 19.86 -0.48 16.02
C GLY A 821 19.28 -1.88 15.82
N LEU A 822 18.33 -2.06 14.88
CA LEU A 822 17.75 -3.36 14.55
C LEU A 822 18.50 -4.09 13.43
N MET A 823 19.24 -3.41 12.58
CA MET A 823 19.87 -4.02 11.40
C MET A 823 20.68 -5.27 11.72
N PRO A 824 21.56 -5.29 12.76
CA PRO A 824 22.33 -6.49 13.10
C PRO A 824 21.50 -7.67 13.60
N LEU A 825 20.25 -7.43 14.09
CA LEU A 825 19.32 -8.49 14.48
C LEU A 825 18.67 -9.15 13.27
N LEU A 826 18.52 -8.39 12.17
CA LEU A 826 17.83 -8.85 10.96
C LEU A 826 18.75 -9.58 10.00
N GLU A 827 20.05 -9.30 10.02
CA GLU A 827 21.04 -9.96 9.17
C GLU A 827 21.06 -11.47 9.42
N THR A 828 21.24 -12.25 8.38
CA THR A 828 21.57 -13.66 8.49
C THR A 828 23.04 -13.81 8.89
N VAL A 829 23.35 -14.66 9.85
CA VAL A 829 24.74 -14.95 10.26
C VAL A 829 25.51 -15.45 9.04
N GLN A 830 26.23 -14.53 8.38
CA GLN A 830 27.28 -14.97 7.46
C GLN A 830 28.42 -15.45 8.32
N SER A 831 28.86 -16.70 8.08
CA SER A 831 30.15 -17.17 8.60
C SER A 831 31.20 -16.08 8.31
N GLU A 832 32.04 -15.75 9.30
CA GLU A 832 33.12 -14.77 9.19
C GLU A 832 34.05 -15.12 8.01
N LEU A 833 33.61 -14.79 6.80
CA LEU A 833 34.50 -14.71 5.65
C LEU A 833 35.14 -13.34 5.74
N VAL A 834 36.42 -13.36 6.03
CA VAL A 834 37.39 -12.28 5.93
C VAL A 834 37.03 -11.45 4.70
N SER A 835 36.78 -10.15 4.91
CA SER A 835 36.64 -9.16 3.86
C SER A 835 37.91 -9.11 3.03
N THR A 836 38.01 -9.95 2.03
CA THR A 836 38.88 -9.70 0.90
C THR A 836 38.10 -8.86 -0.08
N ASP A 837 38.52 -7.63 -0.19
CA ASP A 837 38.08 -6.67 -1.15
C ASP A 837 38.38 -7.21 -2.58
N ASN A 838 37.45 -7.99 -3.12
CA ASN A 838 37.45 -8.46 -4.50
C ASN A 838 36.23 -7.86 -5.20
N ARG A 839 36.23 -6.53 -5.38
CA ARG A 839 35.44 -5.87 -6.39
C ARG A 839 36.23 -5.92 -7.69
N ILE A 840 35.85 -6.85 -8.58
CA ILE A 840 36.20 -6.78 -9.99
C ILE A 840 35.00 -6.16 -10.73
#